data_bae023597621aa5ede9caf6c543a0535
#
_entry.id   bae023597621aa5ede9caf6c543a0535
#
_cell.length_a   1.000
_cell.length_b   1.000
_cell.length_c   1.000
_cell.angle_alpha   90.00
_cell.angle_beta   90.00
_cell.angle_gamma   90.00
#
_symmetry.space_group_name_H-M   'P 1'
#
loop_
_entity.id
_entity.type
_entity.pdbx_description
1 polymer ?
#
loop_
_entity_poly.entity_id
_entity_poly.type
_entity_poly.pdbx_seq_one_letter_code
_entity_poly.pdbx_strand_id
1 'polypeptide(L)'
;MEDTAQIKPKQYTRLEWLQFVLFWSWNLVFLAFMSFGFAPILLPQTFTGVRTGIIPASFLLYALVLASIPVIVVVLGLTGLRRSPGRLFALGYVIEGPLMLMLAVRFFLIRQATPGTLLLMSIALVGMAGFLWYLLDPRAGSRRTSLEALRLCGLTLMALTSLYAAAWIAFYALPLGVEAVRGLIDFLVHLPRELINLARSLRDLFIHTPLMLPFSILGFILLLYTATLFVLTPIAVPYLSLKAWRRIFSQLSGRLGRLRPLLVTTMVVAASVVLFILANQQPQAKAFAMLEKPPASSAEAQTLLEQSDTIRRGLLNAYLAPFRYISAEGEVRHVSDIYANTFRIPRLQANAVQRLYEGLASPLLYKPVHRPELANFTDNRALVQEPQEAAHLYQGFFDTPITVAERPAIVRGVRSTWSSDQAEAAWQAVDDREVHLLRQELSVQEHGDWAELELHEAYQNHTADQQEVIYYFNLPESAVLTGVWLGNSPDKSAAYSYQVAPRGAAQGVYREQTRIMKDPALLEQIGPRQYRLRVYPVPPMRITYDARLSSSLVEEAPPLYMWLAWREMAQADAWPLPQLAFLRNVYWDAETQRLADGQPMQTVSEAWLPKSLPALGMVTKQAHRVDLEDGQSALAIPIEQIEMPGLPDGLRMAVVLDRSRSMQTHAEQTILALQQLKSLKSLEQPVDVYLTASPFRGEGPSVVPLDALEAQSIVYFGGQNAAQLLGQFEALRAAQRSDSQYQAVIVLTDGSGYELGSSETQVLDTVSPIWVVHLGGDIPLGYDDQTLQAIQASGGGVAGSVNEALARIAVGLSARDTVDAENAPVVDLMDGYLWSVLPTAQVEAAIPSGVQAFTHGADEPFAALAARSLVLAEMQRNRGTISQLETLDALHALAVKHAIVTPYSSMIVLVNSQQQVMLDRLTQGNDRYQREVEALGDTVPGSPLPLAGVPEPHEWLLLGLAAVLLIYLAVNKRVSFVRSRPMS
;
A
#
# COMPACT_ATOMS: atom_id res chain seq x y z
N MET A 1 -39.47 56.30 49.46
CA MET A 1 -40.29 55.95 48.27
C MET A 1 -39.33 55.54 47.14
N GLU A 2 -39.07 54.28 47.09
CA GLU A 2 -38.15 53.68 46.06
C GLU A 2 -38.94 53.46 44.78
N ASP A 3 -38.40 54.06 43.75
CA ASP A 3 -38.93 53.96 42.42
C ASP A 3 -38.45 52.61 41.79
N THR A 4 -39.26 51.55 42.01
CA THR A 4 -39.11 50.26 41.34
C THR A 4 -39.37 50.44 39.87
N ALA A 5 -38.35 50.76 39.09
CA ALA A 5 -38.42 50.75 37.65
C ALA A 5 -38.81 49.32 37.18
N GLN A 6 -40.10 49.16 36.88
CA GLN A 6 -40.65 47.99 36.22
C GLN A 6 -39.96 47.84 34.85
N ILE A 7 -39.10 46.82 34.72
CA ILE A 7 -38.51 46.39 33.44
C ILE A 7 -39.67 45.88 32.59
N LYS A 8 -40.22 46.71 31.74
CA LYS A 8 -41.24 46.34 30.74
C LYS A 8 -40.65 45.19 29.90
N PRO A 9 -41.34 44.06 29.73
CA PRO A 9 -40.89 42.98 28.88
C PRO A 9 -40.74 43.51 27.45
N LYS A 10 -39.58 43.37 26.85
CA LYS A 10 -39.28 43.79 25.45
C LYS A 10 -40.22 43.00 24.54
N GLN A 11 -41.22 43.68 23.96
CA GLN A 11 -42.06 43.06 22.93
C GLN A 11 -41.20 42.78 21.68
N TYR A 12 -41.04 41.50 21.33
CA TYR A 12 -40.39 41.12 20.12
C TYR A 12 -41.25 41.52 18.88
N THR A 13 -40.57 42.02 17.88
CA THR A 13 -41.20 42.17 16.56
C THR A 13 -41.54 40.78 15.98
N ARG A 14 -42.49 40.68 15.02
CA ARG A 14 -42.85 39.41 14.38
C ARG A 14 -41.60 38.69 13.80
N LEU A 15 -40.66 39.44 13.22
CA LEU A 15 -39.42 38.94 12.68
C LEU A 15 -38.50 38.43 13.78
N GLU A 16 -38.33 39.15 14.90
CA GLU A 16 -37.51 38.70 16.04
C GLU A 16 -38.09 37.42 16.66
N TRP A 17 -39.43 37.33 16.76
CA TRP A 17 -40.11 36.13 17.23
C TRP A 17 -39.87 34.95 16.28
N LEU A 18 -40.00 35.15 14.95
CA LEU A 18 -39.70 34.11 13.97
C LEU A 18 -38.25 33.62 14.07
N GLN A 19 -37.28 34.51 14.20
CA GLN A 19 -35.85 34.17 14.35
C GLN A 19 -35.60 33.36 15.63
N PHE A 20 -36.28 33.69 16.71
CA PHE A 20 -36.19 32.97 17.99
C PHE A 20 -36.78 31.57 17.87
N VAL A 21 -37.96 31.41 17.27
CA VAL A 21 -38.57 30.08 17.09
C VAL A 21 -37.73 29.22 16.16
N LEU A 22 -37.26 29.78 15.02
CA LEU A 22 -36.42 29.07 14.05
C LEU A 22 -35.16 28.56 14.73
N PHE A 23 -34.47 29.35 15.51
CA PHE A 23 -33.26 28.90 16.21
C PHE A 23 -33.50 27.75 17.17
N TRP A 24 -34.51 27.88 18.06
CA TRP A 24 -34.75 26.86 19.06
C TRP A 24 -35.34 25.56 18.52
N SER A 25 -36.28 25.67 17.56
CA SER A 25 -36.82 24.47 16.90
C SER A 25 -35.76 23.71 16.17
N TRP A 26 -34.88 24.40 15.43
CA TRP A 26 -33.75 23.79 14.76
C TRP A 26 -32.83 23.03 15.71
N ASN A 27 -32.35 23.71 16.74
CA ASN A 27 -31.45 23.10 17.72
C ASN A 27 -32.12 21.93 18.48
N LEU A 28 -33.40 22.01 18.81
CA LEU A 28 -34.12 20.90 19.45
C LEU A 28 -34.18 19.66 18.55
N VAL A 29 -34.59 19.84 17.30
CA VAL A 29 -34.70 18.76 16.34
C VAL A 29 -33.31 18.18 16.02
N PHE A 30 -32.32 19.04 15.88
CA PHE A 30 -30.96 18.62 15.60
C PHE A 30 -30.31 17.86 16.77
N LEU A 31 -30.51 18.31 18.00
CA LEU A 31 -30.08 17.56 19.20
C LEU A 31 -30.75 16.19 19.28
N ALA A 32 -32.04 16.10 18.95
CA ALA A 32 -32.74 14.82 18.88
C ALA A 32 -32.13 13.90 17.82
N PHE A 33 -31.86 14.41 16.61
CA PHE A 33 -31.17 13.64 15.56
C PHE A 33 -29.78 13.18 15.99
N MET A 34 -28.99 14.06 16.61
CA MET A 34 -27.66 13.70 17.10
C MET A 34 -27.71 12.65 18.21
N SER A 35 -28.68 12.74 19.13
CA SER A 35 -28.81 11.84 20.29
C SER A 35 -29.38 10.46 19.90
N PHE A 36 -30.32 10.40 18.97
CA PHE A 36 -31.02 9.16 18.61
C PHE A 36 -30.57 8.56 17.27
N GLY A 37 -29.96 9.32 16.39
CA GLY A 37 -29.47 8.87 15.08
C GLY A 37 -27.95 8.74 15.03
N PHE A 38 -27.24 9.87 15.17
CA PHE A 38 -25.79 9.90 14.96
C PHE A 38 -25.01 9.20 16.07
N ALA A 39 -25.26 9.58 17.33
CA ALA A 39 -24.45 9.09 18.44
C ALA A 39 -24.55 7.57 18.67
N PRO A 40 -25.74 6.94 18.66
CA PRO A 40 -25.84 5.49 18.90
C PRO A 40 -25.31 4.64 17.75
N ILE A 41 -25.27 5.16 16.52
CA ILE A 41 -24.85 4.40 15.33
C ILE A 41 -23.36 4.61 15.05
N LEU A 42 -22.91 5.85 14.99
CA LEU A 42 -21.57 6.19 14.48
C LEU A 42 -20.48 6.24 15.57
N LEU A 43 -20.81 6.73 16.78
CA LEU A 43 -19.82 6.80 17.85
C LEU A 43 -19.27 5.42 18.29
N PRO A 44 -20.10 4.38 18.46
CA PRO A 44 -19.58 3.05 18.80
C PRO A 44 -18.67 2.47 17.72
N GLN A 45 -19.04 2.59 16.44
CA GLN A 45 -18.24 2.11 15.32
C GLN A 45 -16.88 2.82 15.25
N THR A 46 -16.92 4.17 15.32
CA THR A 46 -15.67 4.96 15.31
C THR A 46 -14.81 4.66 16.53
N PHE A 47 -15.43 4.49 17.72
CA PHE A 47 -14.71 4.15 18.95
C PHE A 47 -14.05 2.78 18.87
N THR A 48 -14.77 1.77 18.38
CA THR A 48 -14.21 0.43 18.18
C THR A 48 -13.07 0.46 17.19
N GLY A 49 -13.21 1.11 16.02
CA GLY A 49 -12.17 1.22 15.01
C GLY A 49 -10.92 1.97 15.49
N VAL A 50 -11.09 2.98 16.36
CA VAL A 50 -9.95 3.67 17.02
C VAL A 50 -9.29 2.78 18.07
N ARG A 51 -10.07 2.04 18.85
CA ARG A 51 -9.54 1.12 19.88
C ARG A 51 -8.73 -0.03 19.26
N THR A 52 -9.17 -0.55 18.12
CA THR A 52 -8.46 -1.59 17.35
C THR A 52 -7.28 -1.04 16.55
N GLY A 53 -7.08 0.28 16.53
CA GLY A 53 -5.98 0.91 15.79
C GLY A 53 -6.19 0.98 14.26
N ILE A 54 -7.35 0.58 13.77
CA ILE A 54 -7.70 0.62 12.33
C ILE A 54 -7.95 2.05 11.88
N ILE A 55 -8.61 2.86 12.71
CA ILE A 55 -8.98 4.26 12.45
C ILE A 55 -8.13 5.21 13.30
N PRO A 56 -7.63 6.33 12.76
CA PRO A 56 -6.92 7.32 13.55
C PRO A 56 -7.79 7.96 14.64
N ALA A 57 -7.20 8.22 15.80
CA ALA A 57 -7.90 8.84 16.94
C ALA A 57 -8.53 10.20 16.63
N SER A 58 -8.04 10.91 15.61
CA SER A 58 -8.62 12.18 15.12
C SER A 58 -10.07 12.04 14.67
N PHE A 59 -10.47 10.90 14.12
CA PHE A 59 -11.87 10.68 13.69
C PHE A 59 -12.83 10.60 14.89
N LEU A 60 -12.41 10.02 16.00
CA LEU A 60 -13.19 10.08 17.24
C LEU A 60 -13.32 11.52 17.72
N LEU A 61 -12.25 12.32 17.63
CA LEU A 61 -12.31 13.74 17.97
C LEU A 61 -13.28 14.50 17.04
N TYR A 62 -13.24 14.26 15.71
CA TYR A 62 -14.20 14.87 14.78
C TYR A 62 -15.64 14.49 15.11
N ALA A 63 -15.91 13.23 15.41
CA ALA A 63 -17.24 12.76 15.79
C ALA A 63 -17.73 13.42 17.08
N LEU A 64 -16.87 13.52 18.11
CA LEU A 64 -17.18 14.19 19.38
C LEU A 64 -17.40 15.69 19.20
N VAL A 65 -16.55 16.36 18.39
CA VAL A 65 -16.72 17.79 18.11
C VAL A 65 -18.02 18.02 17.34
N LEU A 66 -18.33 17.21 16.32
CA LEU A 66 -19.56 17.30 15.56
C LEU A 66 -20.79 17.15 16.47
N ALA A 67 -20.79 16.16 17.37
CA ALA A 67 -21.86 15.96 18.35
C ALA A 67 -21.97 17.09 19.40
N SER A 68 -20.85 17.73 19.75
CA SER A 68 -20.81 18.78 20.78
C SER A 68 -21.25 20.17 20.28
N ILE A 69 -21.15 20.44 18.96
CA ILE A 69 -21.49 21.77 18.41
C ILE A 69 -22.89 22.23 18.77
N PRO A 70 -23.98 21.45 18.56
CA PRO A 70 -25.34 21.89 18.91
C PRO A 70 -25.50 22.13 20.41
N VAL A 71 -24.85 21.31 21.25
CA VAL A 71 -24.87 21.47 22.71
C VAL A 71 -24.21 22.80 23.09
N ILE A 72 -23.03 23.10 22.53
CA ILE A 72 -22.32 24.37 22.78
C ILE A 72 -23.16 25.56 22.30
N VAL A 73 -23.79 25.46 21.15
CA VAL A 73 -24.64 26.52 20.59
C VAL A 73 -25.86 26.78 21.45
N VAL A 74 -26.50 25.72 21.93
CA VAL A 74 -27.63 25.83 22.91
C VAL A 74 -27.17 26.50 24.19
N VAL A 75 -26.05 26.10 24.79
CA VAL A 75 -25.50 26.71 26.00
C VAL A 75 -25.16 28.18 25.79
N LEU A 76 -24.54 28.55 24.67
CA LEU A 76 -24.27 29.95 24.31
C LEU A 76 -25.58 30.74 24.12
N GLY A 77 -26.57 30.13 23.49
CA GLY A 77 -27.91 30.71 23.30
C GLY A 77 -28.60 31.01 24.65
N LEU A 78 -28.57 30.09 25.58
CA LEU A 78 -29.19 30.23 26.89
C LEU A 78 -28.47 31.26 27.78
N THR A 79 -27.13 31.30 27.76
CA THR A 79 -26.31 32.09 28.66
C THR A 79 -26.03 33.50 28.18
N GLY A 80 -25.60 33.65 26.93
CA GLY A 80 -25.05 34.90 26.38
C GLY A 80 -25.99 35.69 25.48
N LEU A 81 -26.84 35.01 24.72
CA LEU A 81 -27.58 35.61 23.61
C LEU A 81 -29.11 35.55 23.75
N ARG A 82 -29.63 35.01 24.89
CA ARG A 82 -31.07 34.77 25.11
C ARG A 82 -31.95 35.98 24.79
N ARG A 83 -31.47 37.21 25.08
CA ARG A 83 -32.23 38.47 24.91
C ARG A 83 -32.11 39.11 23.50
N SER A 84 -31.44 38.44 22.58
CA SER A 84 -31.13 39.01 21.25
C SER A 84 -31.46 38.02 20.12
N PRO A 85 -32.73 37.87 19.70
CA PRO A 85 -33.14 36.87 18.70
C PRO A 85 -32.35 36.90 17.41
N GLY A 86 -32.06 38.10 16.88
CA GLY A 86 -31.26 38.23 15.68
C GLY A 86 -29.78 37.73 15.80
N ARG A 87 -29.21 37.76 17.02
CA ARG A 87 -27.88 37.19 17.26
C ARG A 87 -27.94 35.67 17.45
N LEU A 88 -29.01 35.19 18.10
CA LEU A 88 -29.26 33.73 18.18
C LEU A 88 -29.38 33.14 16.79
N PHE A 89 -30.20 33.74 15.94
CA PHE A 89 -30.36 33.30 14.57
C PHE A 89 -29.02 33.35 13.77
N ALA A 90 -28.22 34.40 13.97
CA ALA A 90 -26.90 34.52 13.35
C ALA A 90 -25.90 33.49 13.88
N LEU A 91 -26.00 33.09 15.18
CA LEU A 91 -25.17 32.02 15.75
C LEU A 91 -25.46 30.67 15.07
N GLY A 92 -26.73 30.29 14.98
CA GLY A 92 -27.12 29.05 14.30
C GLY A 92 -26.82 29.03 12.80
N TYR A 93 -27.13 30.13 12.13
CA TYR A 93 -27.11 30.15 10.67
C TYR A 93 -25.73 30.42 10.05
N VAL A 94 -24.91 31.24 10.71
CA VAL A 94 -23.58 31.66 10.18
C VAL A 94 -22.44 30.85 10.78
N ILE A 95 -22.62 30.28 11.97
CA ILE A 95 -21.57 29.50 12.66
C ILE A 95 -21.92 28.03 12.71
N GLU A 96 -23.02 27.67 13.38
CA GLU A 96 -23.39 26.28 13.62
C GLU A 96 -23.54 25.50 12.31
N GLY A 97 -24.42 25.94 11.40
CA GLY A 97 -24.69 25.27 10.13
C GLY A 97 -23.44 25.09 9.27
N PRO A 98 -22.70 26.16 8.93
CA PRO A 98 -21.46 26.05 8.15
C PRO A 98 -20.36 25.24 8.81
N LEU A 99 -20.19 25.33 10.13
CA LEU A 99 -19.18 24.54 10.87
C LEU A 99 -19.51 23.06 10.83
N MET A 100 -20.77 22.72 11.04
CA MET A 100 -21.23 21.33 10.95
C MET A 100 -21.11 20.76 9.53
N LEU A 101 -21.48 21.55 8.51
CA LEU A 101 -21.32 21.13 7.12
C LEU A 101 -19.83 20.86 6.79
N MET A 102 -18.95 21.77 7.20
CA MET A 102 -17.51 21.63 6.98
C MET A 102 -16.93 20.38 7.68
N LEU A 103 -17.33 20.11 8.92
CA LEU A 103 -16.92 18.91 9.64
C LEU A 103 -17.55 17.65 9.07
N ALA A 104 -18.79 17.68 8.62
CA ALA A 104 -19.43 16.57 7.94
C ALA A 104 -18.74 16.21 6.63
N VAL A 105 -18.37 17.20 5.82
CA VAL A 105 -17.56 16.97 4.60
C VAL A 105 -16.21 16.31 4.95
N ARG A 106 -15.53 16.80 5.98
CA ARG A 106 -14.27 16.20 6.45
C ARG A 106 -14.45 14.78 7.01
N PHE A 107 -15.52 14.54 7.73
CA PHE A 107 -15.77 13.25 8.38
C PHE A 107 -16.23 12.17 7.39
N PHE A 108 -17.11 12.50 6.43
CA PHE A 108 -17.73 11.52 5.55
C PHE A 108 -17.12 11.43 4.14
N LEU A 109 -16.58 12.52 3.61
CA LEU A 109 -16.23 12.61 2.18
C LEU A 109 -14.71 12.70 1.93
N ILE A 110 -13.97 13.49 2.69
CA ILE A 110 -12.55 13.71 2.46
C ILE A 110 -11.74 12.91 3.47
N ARG A 111 -11.03 11.87 2.99
CA ARG A 111 -10.19 11.05 3.86
C ARG A 111 -8.87 11.75 4.20
N GLN A 112 -8.23 12.37 3.22
CA GLN A 112 -7.00 13.11 3.40
C GLN A 112 -7.14 14.53 2.84
N ALA A 113 -7.04 15.53 3.71
CA ALA A 113 -7.16 16.93 3.28
C ALA A 113 -5.90 17.39 2.52
N THR A 114 -6.13 18.03 1.36
CA THR A 114 -5.07 18.67 0.59
C THR A 114 -4.66 20.01 1.24
N PRO A 115 -3.48 20.57 0.91
CA PRO A 115 -3.10 21.89 1.39
C PRO A 115 -4.14 22.98 1.06
N GLY A 116 -4.77 22.90 -0.13
CA GLY A 116 -5.85 23.80 -0.53
C GLY A 116 -7.10 23.68 0.34
N THR A 117 -7.53 22.45 0.60
CA THR A 117 -8.68 22.15 1.48
C THR A 117 -8.41 22.58 2.92
N LEU A 118 -7.19 22.29 3.44
CA LEU A 118 -6.77 22.70 4.79
C LEU A 118 -6.77 24.21 4.95
N LEU A 119 -6.23 24.93 3.96
CA LEU A 119 -6.22 26.40 3.99
C LEU A 119 -7.64 26.97 3.98
N LEU A 120 -8.52 26.43 3.12
CA LEU A 120 -9.93 26.87 3.04
C LEU A 120 -10.65 26.66 4.37
N MET A 121 -10.49 25.47 4.98
CA MET A 121 -11.04 25.17 6.30
C MET A 121 -10.48 26.08 7.38
N SER A 122 -9.17 26.35 7.38
CA SER A 122 -8.53 27.21 8.36
C SER A 122 -9.01 28.66 8.26
N ILE A 123 -9.11 29.22 7.04
CA ILE A 123 -9.66 30.56 6.79
C ILE A 123 -11.11 30.65 7.28
N ALA A 124 -11.91 29.62 6.99
CA ALA A 124 -13.30 29.58 7.42
C ALA A 124 -13.41 29.54 8.96
N LEU A 125 -12.61 28.70 9.65
CA LEU A 125 -12.60 28.62 11.11
C LEU A 125 -12.18 29.94 11.79
N VAL A 126 -11.11 30.58 11.28
CA VAL A 126 -10.68 31.88 11.79
C VAL A 126 -11.73 32.96 11.56
N GLY A 127 -12.38 32.92 10.39
CA GLY A 127 -13.53 33.80 10.07
C GLY A 127 -14.70 33.59 11.02
N MET A 128 -15.11 32.34 11.26
CA MET A 128 -16.18 31.99 12.19
C MET A 128 -15.84 32.41 13.64
N ALA A 129 -14.59 32.22 14.07
CA ALA A 129 -14.13 32.69 15.39
C ALA A 129 -14.23 34.22 15.52
N GLY A 130 -13.84 34.96 14.48
CA GLY A 130 -13.98 36.42 14.44
C GLY A 130 -15.44 36.86 14.48
N PHE A 131 -16.32 36.15 13.78
CA PHE A 131 -17.76 36.42 13.81
C PHE A 131 -18.39 36.05 15.17
N LEU A 132 -18.02 34.94 15.77
CA LEU A 132 -18.45 34.56 17.12
C LEU A 132 -18.04 35.59 18.16
N TRP A 133 -16.80 36.09 18.07
CA TRP A 133 -16.34 37.20 18.92
C TRP A 133 -17.21 38.44 18.73
N TYR A 134 -17.61 38.79 17.48
CA TYR A 134 -18.55 39.88 17.23
C TYR A 134 -19.92 39.65 17.87
N LEU A 135 -20.46 38.43 17.83
CA LEU A 135 -21.76 38.10 18.41
C LEU A 135 -21.74 38.19 19.95
N LEU A 136 -20.69 37.72 20.60
CA LEU A 136 -20.57 37.63 22.04
C LEU A 136 -20.23 38.98 22.70
N ASP A 137 -19.48 39.85 22.03
CA ASP A 137 -19.09 41.16 22.54
C ASP A 137 -19.57 42.30 21.63
N PRO A 138 -20.78 42.78 21.84
CA PRO A 138 -21.37 43.84 21.01
C PRO A 138 -20.82 45.25 21.32
N ARG A 139 -20.01 45.43 22.36
CA ARG A 139 -19.47 46.75 22.77
C ARG A 139 -18.29 47.15 21.86
N ALA A 140 -18.65 47.36 20.62
CA ALA A 140 -17.70 47.92 19.66
C ALA A 140 -17.49 49.39 20.04
N GLY A 141 -16.23 49.84 20.09
CA GLY A 141 -15.90 51.20 20.30
C GLY A 141 -15.27 51.60 21.63
N SER A 142 -15.21 50.69 22.62
CA SER A 142 -14.55 50.97 23.92
C SER A 142 -13.17 50.32 24.08
N ARG A 143 -12.71 49.54 23.08
CA ARG A 143 -11.45 48.76 23.12
C ARG A 143 -10.29 49.46 22.34
N ARG A 144 -9.07 48.94 22.59
CA ARG A 144 -7.89 49.36 21.86
C ARG A 144 -8.06 49.16 20.35
N THR A 145 -7.62 50.13 19.56
CA THR A 145 -7.74 50.13 18.07
C THR A 145 -7.13 48.89 17.41
N SER A 146 -6.08 48.31 18.00
CA SER A 146 -5.46 47.06 17.52
C SER A 146 -6.40 45.87 17.62
N LEU A 147 -7.20 45.75 18.68
CA LEU A 147 -8.21 44.66 18.85
C LEU A 147 -9.35 44.80 17.88
N GLU A 148 -9.78 46.01 17.56
CA GLU A 148 -10.83 46.24 16.55
C GLU A 148 -10.31 46.00 15.14
N ALA A 149 -9.01 46.25 14.85
CA ALA A 149 -8.40 45.87 13.58
C ALA A 149 -8.31 44.34 13.42
N LEU A 150 -7.90 43.60 14.48
CA LEU A 150 -7.87 42.15 14.49
C LEU A 150 -9.28 41.57 14.25
N ARG A 151 -10.29 42.18 14.87
CA ARG A 151 -11.69 41.82 14.67
C ARG A 151 -12.15 42.04 13.24
N LEU A 152 -11.70 43.16 12.62
CA LEU A 152 -11.97 43.43 11.22
C LEU A 152 -11.33 42.38 10.32
N CYS A 153 -10.09 41.92 10.62
CA CYS A 153 -9.46 40.81 9.88
C CYS A 153 -10.32 39.55 9.93
N GLY A 154 -10.75 39.10 11.12
CA GLY A 154 -11.61 37.91 11.26
C GLY A 154 -12.95 38.05 10.52
N LEU A 155 -13.59 39.22 10.60
CA LEU A 155 -14.84 39.47 9.86
C LEU A 155 -14.61 39.59 8.35
N THR A 156 -13.46 40.03 7.89
CA THR A 156 -13.08 40.01 6.46
C THR A 156 -12.94 38.59 5.94
N LEU A 157 -12.26 37.72 6.70
CA LEU A 157 -12.16 36.29 6.38
C LEU A 157 -13.54 35.63 6.37
N MET A 158 -14.40 35.94 7.35
CA MET A 158 -15.78 35.45 7.39
C MET A 158 -16.60 35.93 6.18
N ALA A 159 -16.46 37.18 5.79
CA ALA A 159 -17.16 37.71 4.61
C ALA A 159 -16.67 37.02 3.33
N LEU A 160 -15.37 36.81 3.18
CA LEU A 160 -14.76 36.12 2.03
C LEU A 160 -15.26 34.67 1.94
N THR A 161 -15.14 33.91 3.02
CA THR A 161 -15.58 32.49 3.05
C THR A 161 -17.08 32.34 2.92
N SER A 162 -17.87 33.27 3.47
CA SER A 162 -19.34 33.25 3.30
C SER A 162 -19.78 33.53 1.88
N LEU A 163 -19.11 34.43 1.16
CA LEU A 163 -19.38 34.69 -0.27
C LEU A 163 -18.99 33.48 -1.14
N TYR A 164 -17.84 32.86 -0.85
CA TYR A 164 -17.39 31.64 -1.53
C TYR A 164 -18.38 30.49 -1.34
N ALA A 165 -18.73 30.18 -0.08
CA ALA A 165 -19.69 29.13 0.25
C ALA A 165 -21.08 29.40 -0.34
N ALA A 166 -21.52 30.65 -0.31
CA ALA A 166 -22.81 31.07 -0.91
C ALA A 166 -22.82 30.84 -2.42
N ALA A 167 -21.75 31.20 -3.12
CA ALA A 167 -21.62 30.96 -4.55
C ALA A 167 -21.70 29.46 -4.88
N TRP A 168 -20.99 28.64 -4.09
CA TRP A 168 -20.98 27.17 -4.26
C TRP A 168 -22.35 26.54 -3.96
N ILE A 169 -22.99 26.91 -2.84
CA ILE A 169 -24.30 26.40 -2.44
C ILE A 169 -25.40 26.86 -3.43
N ALA A 170 -25.26 28.03 -4.05
CA ALA A 170 -26.24 28.56 -5.00
C ALA A 170 -26.50 27.62 -6.20
N PHE A 171 -25.48 26.85 -6.65
CA PHE A 171 -25.65 25.87 -7.71
C PHE A 171 -26.69 24.78 -7.39
N TYR A 172 -26.89 24.47 -6.12
CA TYR A 172 -27.88 23.50 -5.66
C TYR A 172 -29.12 24.15 -5.10
N ALA A 173 -28.99 25.29 -4.44
CA ALA A 173 -30.11 26.00 -3.82
C ALA A 173 -31.04 26.60 -4.81
N LEU A 174 -30.55 27.13 -5.95
CA LEU A 174 -31.40 27.71 -7.00
C LEU A 174 -32.32 26.68 -7.66
N PRO A 175 -31.83 25.55 -8.18
CA PRO A 175 -32.68 24.49 -8.71
C PRO A 175 -33.69 23.97 -7.68
N LEU A 176 -33.21 23.67 -6.48
CA LEU A 176 -34.06 23.17 -5.39
C LEU A 176 -35.19 24.17 -5.07
N GLY A 177 -34.88 25.47 -5.02
CA GLY A 177 -35.86 26.51 -4.78
C GLY A 177 -36.92 26.57 -5.88
N VAL A 178 -36.53 26.46 -7.13
CA VAL A 178 -37.47 26.44 -8.28
C VAL A 178 -38.37 25.19 -8.21
N GLU A 179 -37.79 24.01 -7.97
CA GLU A 179 -38.59 22.78 -7.85
C GLU A 179 -39.51 22.82 -6.63
N ALA A 180 -39.08 23.38 -5.49
CA ALA A 180 -39.93 23.58 -4.33
C ALA A 180 -41.13 24.50 -4.61
N VAL A 181 -40.91 25.60 -5.36
CA VAL A 181 -42.01 26.51 -5.79
C VAL A 181 -42.95 25.80 -6.76
N ARG A 182 -42.42 25.04 -7.74
CA ARG A 182 -43.28 24.26 -8.65
C ARG A 182 -44.09 23.21 -7.89
N GLY A 183 -43.45 22.46 -7.02
CA GLY A 183 -44.09 21.43 -6.19
C GLY A 183 -45.19 22.05 -5.30
N LEU A 184 -44.94 23.24 -4.74
CA LEU A 184 -45.97 23.98 -3.97
C LEU A 184 -47.15 24.41 -4.85
N ILE A 185 -46.90 24.91 -6.05
CA ILE A 185 -47.94 25.28 -6.98
C ILE A 185 -48.77 24.05 -7.39
N ASP A 186 -48.09 22.94 -7.73
CA ASP A 186 -48.76 21.69 -8.08
C ASP A 186 -49.55 21.11 -6.92
N PHE A 187 -49.02 21.15 -5.71
CA PHE A 187 -49.74 20.78 -4.48
C PHE A 187 -51.01 21.63 -4.31
N LEU A 188 -50.90 22.95 -4.47
CA LEU A 188 -52.07 23.87 -4.34
C LEU A 188 -53.13 23.65 -5.43
N VAL A 189 -52.70 23.40 -6.66
CA VAL A 189 -53.60 23.13 -7.80
C VAL A 189 -54.34 21.79 -7.62
N HIS A 190 -53.66 20.79 -7.09
CA HIS A 190 -54.21 19.44 -6.90
C HIS A 190 -54.54 19.13 -5.42
N LEU A 191 -54.74 20.17 -4.60
CA LEU A 191 -54.89 20.07 -3.14
C LEU A 191 -55.88 18.98 -2.68
N PRO A 192 -57.10 18.80 -3.28
CA PRO A 192 -58.01 17.76 -2.83
C PRO A 192 -57.48 16.35 -3.03
N ARG A 193 -56.74 16.11 -4.12
CA ARG A 193 -56.13 14.81 -4.45
C ARG A 193 -54.96 14.53 -3.56
N GLU A 194 -54.12 15.52 -3.32
CA GLU A 194 -52.93 15.40 -2.49
C GLU A 194 -53.25 15.20 -1.00
N LEU A 195 -54.33 15.83 -0.51
CA LEU A 195 -54.83 15.58 0.85
C LEU A 195 -55.36 14.16 1.00
N ILE A 196 -56.01 13.60 -0.01
CA ILE A 196 -56.48 12.20 0.02
C ILE A 196 -55.28 11.24 0.00
N ASN A 197 -54.24 11.50 -0.80
CA ASN A 197 -53.06 10.73 -0.90
C ASN A 197 -52.27 10.77 0.43
N LEU A 198 -52.12 11.97 1.02
CA LEU A 198 -51.50 12.14 2.34
C LEU A 198 -52.24 11.38 3.43
N ALA A 199 -53.59 11.47 3.45
CA ALA A 199 -54.39 10.74 4.41
C ALA A 199 -54.27 9.21 4.26
N ARG A 200 -54.16 8.70 3.00
CA ARG A 200 -53.91 7.29 2.74
C ARG A 200 -52.51 6.87 3.25
N SER A 201 -51.47 7.63 2.90
CA SER A 201 -50.11 7.35 3.34
C SER A 201 -49.95 7.35 4.87
N LEU A 202 -50.56 8.32 5.55
CA LEU A 202 -50.60 8.39 6.99
C LEU A 202 -51.36 7.22 7.61
N ARG A 203 -52.48 6.81 7.01
CA ARG A 203 -53.24 5.63 7.44
C ARG A 203 -52.45 4.37 7.29
N ASP A 204 -51.79 4.18 6.13
CA ASP A 204 -51.00 2.97 5.85
C ASP A 204 -49.76 2.91 6.79
N LEU A 205 -49.12 4.04 7.06
CA LEU A 205 -48.02 4.13 8.04
C LEU A 205 -48.50 3.80 9.46
N PHE A 206 -49.71 4.31 9.84
CA PHE A 206 -50.31 4.03 11.13
C PHE A 206 -50.67 2.55 11.31
N ILE A 207 -51.18 1.90 10.25
CA ILE A 207 -51.62 0.49 10.28
C ILE A 207 -50.39 -0.45 10.30
N HIS A 208 -49.41 -0.22 9.43
CA HIS A 208 -48.31 -1.18 9.22
C HIS A 208 -47.09 -0.90 10.14
N THR A 209 -46.83 0.37 10.48
CA THR A 209 -45.64 0.76 11.29
C THR A 209 -45.96 1.91 12.25
N PRO A 210 -46.84 1.69 13.25
CA PRO A 210 -47.31 2.77 14.13
C PRO A 210 -46.19 3.45 14.92
N LEU A 211 -45.15 2.72 15.31
CA LEU A 211 -43.97 3.22 16.00
C LEU A 211 -43.10 4.14 15.12
N MET A 212 -43.15 4.00 13.80
CA MET A 212 -42.38 4.84 12.85
C MET A 212 -43.10 6.15 12.50
N LEU A 213 -44.41 6.27 12.79
CA LEU A 213 -45.20 7.45 12.44
C LEU A 213 -44.63 8.78 13.04
N PRO A 214 -44.30 8.86 14.34
CA PRO A 214 -43.73 10.07 14.89
C PRO A 214 -42.33 10.40 14.29
N PHE A 215 -41.52 9.40 14.03
CA PHE A 215 -40.20 9.59 13.40
C PHE A 215 -40.32 10.06 11.94
N SER A 216 -41.29 9.54 11.21
CA SER A 216 -41.55 9.94 9.80
C SER A 216 -42.06 11.38 9.73
N ILE A 217 -42.97 11.77 10.63
CA ILE A 217 -43.48 13.16 10.71
C ILE A 217 -42.34 14.11 11.10
N LEU A 218 -41.54 13.76 12.12
CA LEU A 218 -40.39 14.53 12.56
C LEU A 218 -39.35 14.66 11.43
N GLY A 219 -39.06 13.57 10.73
CA GLY A 219 -38.14 13.52 9.59
C GLY A 219 -38.63 14.41 8.43
N PHE A 220 -39.93 14.39 8.13
CA PHE A 220 -40.52 15.25 7.10
C PHE A 220 -40.45 16.74 7.48
N ILE A 221 -40.76 17.08 8.72
CA ILE A 221 -40.63 18.45 9.23
C ILE A 221 -39.19 18.93 9.16
N LEU A 222 -38.25 18.09 9.56
CA LEU A 222 -36.79 18.34 9.51
C LEU A 222 -36.35 18.58 8.06
N LEU A 223 -36.75 17.70 7.15
CA LEU A 223 -36.44 17.82 5.71
C LEU A 223 -36.92 19.14 5.14
N LEU A 224 -38.20 19.47 5.34
CA LEU A 224 -38.81 20.71 4.86
C LEU A 224 -38.10 21.92 5.44
N TYR A 225 -37.83 21.90 6.72
CA TYR A 225 -37.15 22.96 7.44
C TYR A 225 -35.72 23.17 6.95
N THR A 226 -34.94 22.06 6.84
CA THR A 226 -33.56 22.08 6.32
C THR A 226 -33.50 22.54 4.89
N ALA A 227 -34.41 22.07 4.03
CA ALA A 227 -34.48 22.48 2.64
C ALA A 227 -34.77 24.00 2.52
N THR A 228 -35.69 24.54 3.33
CA THR A 228 -36.00 25.98 3.34
C THR A 228 -34.78 26.80 3.80
N LEU A 229 -34.10 26.39 4.87
CA LEU A 229 -32.90 27.06 5.33
C LEU A 229 -31.78 26.96 4.27
N PHE A 230 -31.59 25.79 3.65
CA PHE A 230 -30.60 25.58 2.60
C PHE A 230 -30.79 26.51 1.43
N VAL A 231 -32.05 26.66 0.92
CA VAL A 231 -32.36 27.57 -0.18
C VAL A 231 -32.07 29.03 0.17
N LEU A 232 -32.23 29.44 1.42
CA LEU A 232 -31.95 30.80 1.88
C LEU A 232 -30.46 31.06 2.18
N THR A 233 -29.66 30.02 2.37
CA THR A 233 -28.25 30.13 2.75
C THR A 233 -27.41 31.04 1.84
N PRO A 234 -27.46 30.95 0.51
CA PRO A 234 -26.67 31.79 -0.39
C PRO A 234 -26.89 33.29 -0.19
N ILE A 235 -28.03 33.68 0.35
CA ILE A 235 -28.40 35.10 0.56
C ILE A 235 -28.16 35.49 2.02
N ALA A 236 -28.62 34.68 2.98
CA ALA A 236 -28.66 35.04 4.38
C ALA A 236 -27.26 35.05 5.04
N VAL A 237 -26.41 34.08 4.74
CA VAL A 237 -25.08 33.98 5.34
C VAL A 237 -24.16 35.14 4.90
N PRO A 238 -24.02 35.48 3.63
CA PRO A 238 -23.29 36.68 3.20
C PRO A 238 -23.88 37.96 3.75
N TYR A 239 -25.19 38.09 3.76
CA TYR A 239 -25.86 39.29 4.28
C TYR A 239 -25.51 39.54 5.76
N LEU A 240 -25.59 38.52 6.57
CA LEU A 240 -25.28 38.64 8.01
C LEU A 240 -23.81 38.91 8.26
N SER A 241 -22.90 38.24 7.55
CA SER A 241 -21.46 38.44 7.67
C SER A 241 -21.02 39.82 7.18
N LEU A 242 -21.50 40.26 6.01
CA LEU A 242 -21.23 41.61 5.46
C LEU A 242 -21.83 42.73 6.33
N LYS A 243 -23.00 42.53 6.94
CA LYS A 243 -23.59 43.48 7.89
C LYS A 243 -22.71 43.65 9.13
N ALA A 244 -22.16 42.57 9.65
CA ALA A 244 -21.20 42.60 10.77
C ALA A 244 -19.91 43.30 10.38
N TRP A 245 -19.34 42.95 9.21
CA TRP A 245 -18.14 43.57 8.67
C TRP A 245 -18.32 45.09 8.44
N ARG A 246 -19.40 45.50 7.79
CA ARG A 246 -19.71 46.92 7.55
C ARG A 246 -19.78 47.71 8.84
N ARG A 247 -20.36 47.17 9.89
CA ARG A 247 -20.47 47.84 11.19
C ARG A 247 -19.11 48.12 11.82
N ILE A 248 -18.22 47.12 11.87
CA ILE A 248 -16.89 47.28 12.43
C ILE A 248 -16.02 48.19 11.54
N PHE A 249 -16.12 48.01 10.23
CA PHE A 249 -15.43 48.84 9.23
C PHE A 249 -15.79 50.33 9.40
N SER A 250 -17.11 50.66 9.49
CA SER A 250 -17.55 52.05 9.65
C SER A 250 -17.08 52.65 10.97
N GLN A 251 -17.06 51.91 12.05
CA GLN A 251 -16.58 52.37 13.36
C GLN A 251 -15.07 52.64 13.35
N LEU A 252 -14.32 51.74 12.74
CA LEU A 252 -12.86 51.91 12.64
C LEU A 252 -12.50 53.04 11.67
N SER A 253 -13.29 53.22 10.61
CA SER A 253 -13.15 54.35 9.65
C SER A 253 -13.40 55.70 10.31
N GLY A 254 -14.35 55.79 11.26
CA GLY A 254 -14.60 56.99 12.02
C GLY A 254 -13.46 57.40 12.95
N ARG A 255 -12.60 56.44 13.34
CA ARG A 255 -11.46 56.71 14.25
C ARG A 255 -10.13 56.86 13.54
N LEU A 256 -9.84 56.08 12.49
CA LEU A 256 -8.55 55.99 11.83
C LEU A 256 -8.55 56.57 10.40
N GLY A 257 -9.71 57.09 9.97
CA GLY A 257 -9.92 57.42 8.56
C GLY A 257 -10.24 56.19 7.70
N ARG A 258 -10.84 56.38 6.53
CA ARG A 258 -11.30 55.27 5.66
C ARG A 258 -10.20 54.47 5.02
N LEU A 259 -9.03 55.05 4.82
CA LEU A 259 -7.92 54.39 4.11
C LEU A 259 -7.33 53.21 4.89
N ARG A 260 -7.11 53.38 6.20
CA ARG A 260 -6.46 52.34 7.04
C ARG A 260 -7.29 51.05 7.15
N PRO A 261 -8.61 51.10 7.49
CA PRO A 261 -9.43 49.88 7.48
C PRO A 261 -9.58 49.22 6.09
N LEU A 262 -9.57 50.06 5.02
CA LEU A 262 -9.59 49.58 3.66
C LEU A 262 -8.31 48.80 3.32
N LEU A 263 -7.15 49.34 3.67
CA LEU A 263 -5.85 48.68 3.49
C LEU A 263 -5.79 47.34 4.23
N VAL A 264 -6.25 47.30 5.49
CA VAL A 264 -6.32 46.04 6.27
C VAL A 264 -7.18 45.03 5.56
N THR A 265 -8.37 45.41 5.15
CA THR A 265 -9.30 44.51 4.41
C THR A 265 -8.69 43.98 3.11
N THR A 266 -8.11 44.92 2.30
CA THR A 266 -7.50 44.53 1.01
C THR A 266 -6.28 43.62 1.21
N MET A 267 -5.44 43.88 2.22
CA MET A 267 -4.31 43.01 2.55
C MET A 267 -4.73 41.61 2.97
N VAL A 268 -5.77 41.50 3.81
CA VAL A 268 -6.30 40.18 4.23
C VAL A 268 -6.88 39.41 3.04
N VAL A 269 -7.64 40.08 2.19
CA VAL A 269 -8.19 39.44 0.98
C VAL A 269 -7.06 39.00 0.03
N ALA A 270 -6.12 39.92 -0.27
CA ALA A 270 -5.01 39.62 -1.17
C ALA A 270 -4.13 38.46 -0.63
N ALA A 271 -3.80 38.50 0.66
CA ALA A 271 -3.02 37.43 1.29
C ALA A 271 -3.79 36.09 1.22
N SER A 272 -5.10 36.09 1.50
CA SER A 272 -5.91 34.87 1.43
C SER A 272 -5.96 34.28 0.02
N VAL A 273 -6.12 35.15 -1.01
CA VAL A 273 -6.16 34.72 -2.42
C VAL A 273 -4.80 34.17 -2.87
N VAL A 274 -3.70 34.87 -2.54
CA VAL A 274 -2.34 34.41 -2.88
C VAL A 274 -2.04 33.07 -2.22
N LEU A 275 -2.31 32.94 -0.92
CA LEU A 275 -2.12 31.69 -0.19
C LEU A 275 -2.99 30.55 -0.79
N PHE A 276 -4.23 30.87 -1.16
CA PHE A 276 -5.11 29.90 -1.78
C PHE A 276 -4.60 29.41 -3.15
N ILE A 277 -4.11 30.31 -4.01
CA ILE A 277 -3.52 29.95 -5.29
C ILE A 277 -2.30 29.04 -5.09
N LEU A 278 -1.44 29.38 -4.13
CA LEU A 278 -0.26 28.60 -3.82
C LEU A 278 -0.59 27.22 -3.22
N ALA A 279 -1.59 27.16 -2.34
CA ALA A 279 -1.97 25.90 -1.68
C ALA A 279 -2.82 24.99 -2.57
N ASN A 280 -3.56 25.54 -3.53
CA ASN A 280 -4.42 24.79 -4.44
C ASN A 280 -3.71 24.33 -5.72
N GLN A 281 -2.39 24.25 -5.70
CA GLN A 281 -1.63 23.69 -6.80
C GLN A 281 -1.72 22.17 -6.77
N GLN A 282 -2.03 21.59 -7.93
CA GLN A 282 -2.07 20.15 -8.13
C GLN A 282 -0.91 19.77 -9.05
N PRO A 283 0.19 19.22 -8.51
CA PRO A 283 1.45 19.06 -9.26
C PRO A 283 1.45 17.86 -10.22
N GLN A 284 0.40 16.97 -10.21
CA GLN A 284 0.38 15.76 -11.02
C GLN A 284 0.53 16.05 -12.52
N ALA A 285 -0.17 17.02 -13.08
CA ALA A 285 -0.08 17.34 -14.50
C ALA A 285 1.38 17.68 -14.92
N LYS A 286 2.12 18.36 -14.04
CA LYS A 286 3.53 18.67 -14.30
C LYS A 286 4.41 17.42 -14.18
N ALA A 287 4.16 16.56 -13.19
CA ALA A 287 4.92 15.34 -12.99
C ALA A 287 4.73 14.37 -14.18
N PHE A 288 3.49 14.15 -14.61
CA PHE A 288 3.21 13.30 -15.75
C PHE A 288 3.83 13.87 -17.05
N ALA A 289 3.68 15.15 -17.31
CA ALA A 289 4.28 15.79 -18.49
C ALA A 289 5.81 15.70 -18.51
N MET A 290 6.46 15.65 -17.34
CA MET A 290 7.91 15.45 -17.25
C MET A 290 8.31 14.00 -17.55
N LEU A 291 7.44 13.03 -17.26
CA LEU A 291 7.71 11.61 -17.44
C LEU A 291 7.03 11.00 -18.67
N GLU A 292 6.20 11.75 -19.39
CA GLU A 292 5.49 11.30 -20.60
C GLU A 292 6.45 10.81 -21.68
N LYS A 293 7.61 11.44 -21.79
CA LYS A 293 8.66 11.05 -22.75
C LYS A 293 9.97 10.82 -22.00
N PRO A 294 10.66 9.71 -22.32
CA PRO A 294 12.02 9.53 -21.84
C PRO A 294 12.91 10.70 -22.24
N PRO A 295 13.84 11.15 -21.39
CA PRO A 295 14.76 12.23 -21.73
C PRO A 295 15.64 11.81 -22.90
N ALA A 296 15.90 12.74 -23.80
CA ALA A 296 16.71 12.50 -25.00
C ALA A 296 18.23 12.59 -24.72
N SER A 297 18.62 13.06 -23.55
CA SER A 297 20.02 13.24 -23.15
C SER A 297 20.22 13.11 -21.65
N SER A 298 21.46 12.82 -21.24
CA SER A 298 21.84 12.79 -19.81
C SER A 298 21.66 14.13 -19.10
N ALA A 299 21.79 15.24 -19.80
CA ALA A 299 21.53 16.57 -19.25
C ALA A 299 20.05 16.80 -18.93
N GLU A 300 19.15 16.32 -19.77
CA GLU A 300 17.70 16.31 -19.49
C GLU A 300 17.36 15.39 -18.32
N ALA A 301 17.99 14.20 -18.25
CA ALA A 301 17.82 13.28 -17.12
C ALA A 301 18.25 13.94 -15.80
N GLN A 302 19.37 14.67 -15.80
CA GLN A 302 19.83 15.42 -14.63
C GLN A 302 18.84 16.52 -14.21
N THR A 303 18.20 17.19 -15.17
CA THR A 303 17.16 18.18 -14.90
C THR A 303 15.93 17.52 -14.25
N LEU A 304 15.57 16.29 -14.66
CA LEU A 304 14.51 15.54 -14.01
C LEU A 304 14.87 15.15 -12.57
N LEU A 305 16.14 14.78 -12.32
CA LEU A 305 16.63 14.49 -10.97
C LEU A 305 16.52 15.70 -10.04
N GLU A 306 16.89 16.90 -10.52
CA GLU A 306 16.75 18.15 -9.75
C GLU A 306 15.27 18.44 -9.41
N GLN A 307 14.35 17.98 -10.23
CA GLN A 307 12.91 18.15 -10.03
C GLN A 307 12.23 16.92 -9.37
N SER A 308 13.00 15.95 -8.88
CA SER A 308 12.49 14.71 -8.28
C SER A 308 11.44 14.92 -7.19
N ASP A 309 11.58 15.96 -6.36
CA ASP A 309 10.60 16.28 -5.32
C ASP A 309 9.25 16.76 -5.90
N THR A 310 9.27 17.47 -7.03
CA THR A 310 8.04 17.87 -7.74
C THR A 310 7.37 16.65 -8.39
N ILE A 311 8.17 15.77 -9.01
CA ILE A 311 7.70 14.51 -9.60
C ILE A 311 7.07 13.65 -8.49
N ARG A 312 7.78 13.42 -7.40
CA ARG A 312 7.30 12.66 -6.23
C ARG A 312 5.96 13.15 -5.72
N ARG A 313 5.84 14.46 -5.45
CA ARG A 313 4.58 15.05 -4.96
C ARG A 313 3.46 14.94 -5.98
N GLY A 314 3.77 15.06 -7.27
CA GLY A 314 2.78 14.95 -8.33
C GLY A 314 2.22 13.54 -8.47
N LEU A 315 3.11 12.54 -8.53
CA LEU A 315 2.72 11.14 -8.62
C LEU A 315 1.98 10.67 -7.35
N LEU A 316 2.46 11.07 -6.17
CA LEU A 316 1.76 10.78 -4.91
C LEU A 316 0.39 11.46 -4.83
N ASN A 317 0.22 12.66 -5.42
CA ASN A 317 -1.09 13.30 -5.47
C ASN A 317 -2.06 12.56 -6.39
N ALA A 318 -1.58 12.05 -7.53
CA ALA A 318 -2.38 11.22 -8.43
C ALA A 318 -2.74 9.87 -7.79
N TYR A 319 -1.77 9.20 -7.16
CA TYR A 319 -2.00 7.92 -6.49
C TYR A 319 -3.03 8.03 -5.35
N LEU A 320 -2.98 9.09 -4.56
CA LEU A 320 -3.90 9.35 -3.45
C LEU A 320 -5.16 10.09 -3.86
N ALA A 321 -5.39 10.35 -5.14
CA ALA A 321 -6.55 11.10 -5.61
C ALA A 321 -7.90 10.57 -5.10
N PRO A 322 -8.18 9.24 -5.06
CA PRO A 322 -9.43 8.71 -4.54
C PRO A 322 -9.69 9.02 -3.06
N PHE A 323 -8.64 9.29 -2.30
CA PHE A 323 -8.72 9.60 -0.86
C PHE A 323 -8.68 11.11 -0.57
N ARG A 324 -8.26 11.93 -1.53
CA ARG A 324 -8.07 13.38 -1.37
C ARG A 324 -9.18 14.23 -1.96
N TYR A 325 -9.86 13.73 -2.99
CA TYR A 325 -10.82 14.49 -3.78
C TYR A 325 -12.18 13.78 -3.81
N ILE A 326 -13.22 14.57 -3.95
CA ILE A 326 -14.61 14.04 -3.98
C ILE A 326 -14.91 13.42 -5.35
N SER A 327 -14.40 14.02 -6.42
CA SER A 327 -14.54 13.54 -7.81
C SER A 327 -13.46 14.17 -8.70
N ALA A 328 -13.37 13.73 -9.95
CA ALA A 328 -12.51 14.37 -10.95
C ALA A 328 -13.27 15.44 -11.73
N GLU A 329 -12.54 16.49 -12.14
CA GLU A 329 -13.06 17.57 -13.00
C GLU A 329 -13.49 16.99 -14.35
N GLY A 330 -14.73 17.22 -14.76
CA GLY A 330 -15.32 16.71 -15.99
C GLY A 330 -15.93 15.29 -15.90
N GLU A 331 -15.70 14.55 -14.82
CA GLU A 331 -16.22 13.19 -14.64
C GLU A 331 -17.73 13.16 -14.33
N VAL A 332 -18.21 14.12 -13.55
CA VAL A 332 -19.60 14.19 -13.11
C VAL A 332 -20.30 15.41 -13.65
N ARG A 333 -21.38 15.23 -14.43
CA ARG A 333 -22.17 16.30 -15.03
C ARG A 333 -23.43 16.67 -14.25
N HIS A 334 -23.52 16.33 -12.99
CA HIS A 334 -24.73 16.45 -12.20
C HIS A 334 -25.30 17.87 -12.17
N VAL A 335 -24.47 18.92 -12.12
CA VAL A 335 -24.97 20.33 -12.16
C VAL A 335 -25.54 20.66 -13.52
N SER A 336 -24.87 20.28 -14.63
CA SER A 336 -25.38 20.46 -15.97
C SER A 336 -26.75 19.79 -16.14
N ASP A 337 -26.90 18.54 -15.69
CA ASP A 337 -28.16 17.80 -15.82
C ASP A 337 -29.26 18.40 -14.93
N ILE A 338 -28.96 18.79 -13.70
CA ILE A 338 -29.89 19.47 -12.81
C ILE A 338 -30.41 20.77 -13.48
N TYR A 339 -29.50 21.60 -14.01
CA TYR A 339 -29.87 22.87 -14.62
C TYR A 339 -30.63 22.68 -15.93
N ALA A 340 -30.21 21.75 -16.80
CA ALA A 340 -30.93 21.45 -18.04
C ALA A 340 -32.35 20.96 -17.76
N ASN A 341 -32.53 20.10 -16.75
CA ASN A 341 -33.84 19.53 -16.41
C ASN A 341 -34.73 20.57 -15.69
N THR A 342 -34.22 21.26 -14.68
CA THR A 342 -34.99 22.19 -13.86
C THR A 342 -35.37 23.46 -14.64
N PHE A 343 -34.43 24.07 -15.36
CA PHE A 343 -34.65 25.34 -16.05
C PHE A 343 -35.01 25.16 -17.53
N ARG A 344 -34.95 23.92 -18.06
CA ARG A 344 -35.18 23.59 -19.47
C ARG A 344 -34.28 24.37 -20.43
N ILE A 345 -33.05 24.65 -20.04
CA ILE A 345 -32.06 25.37 -20.86
C ILE A 345 -31.30 24.43 -21.79
N PRO A 346 -30.76 24.91 -22.91
CA PRO A 346 -29.93 24.12 -23.81
C PRO A 346 -28.70 23.58 -23.11
N ARG A 347 -28.26 22.35 -23.45
CA ARG A 347 -27.12 21.70 -22.86
C ARG A 347 -25.82 22.53 -22.89
N LEU A 348 -25.63 23.33 -23.95
CA LEU A 348 -24.47 24.23 -24.04
C LEU A 348 -24.41 25.23 -22.87
N GLN A 349 -25.56 25.82 -22.51
CA GLN A 349 -25.67 26.77 -21.39
C GLN A 349 -25.50 26.03 -20.05
N ALA A 350 -26.11 24.85 -19.90
CA ALA A 350 -25.99 24.02 -18.72
C ALA A 350 -24.55 23.59 -18.50
N ASN A 351 -23.81 23.24 -19.55
CA ASN A 351 -22.37 22.92 -19.47
C ASN A 351 -21.49 24.13 -19.08
N ALA A 352 -21.91 25.37 -19.46
CA ALA A 352 -21.22 26.56 -18.99
C ALA A 352 -21.39 26.76 -17.47
N VAL A 353 -22.60 26.48 -16.94
CA VAL A 353 -22.85 26.48 -15.49
C VAL A 353 -22.03 25.41 -14.79
N GLN A 354 -21.91 24.20 -15.35
CA GLN A 354 -21.06 23.13 -14.82
C GLN A 354 -19.60 23.57 -14.72
N ARG A 355 -19.05 24.20 -15.76
CA ARG A 355 -17.66 24.71 -15.73
C ARG A 355 -17.43 25.77 -14.65
N LEU A 356 -18.40 26.63 -14.41
CA LEU A 356 -18.35 27.62 -13.33
C LEU A 356 -18.37 26.94 -11.96
N TYR A 357 -19.20 25.92 -11.80
CA TYR A 357 -19.22 25.07 -10.59
C TYR A 357 -17.85 24.40 -10.34
N GLU A 358 -17.30 23.71 -11.35
CA GLU A 358 -16.00 23.04 -11.27
C GLU A 358 -14.87 23.99 -10.91
N GLY A 359 -14.86 25.19 -11.49
CA GLY A 359 -13.88 26.23 -11.14
C GLY A 359 -13.95 26.66 -9.67
N LEU A 360 -15.17 26.76 -9.10
CA LEU A 360 -15.37 27.08 -7.68
C LEU A 360 -15.09 25.89 -6.77
N ALA A 361 -15.44 24.67 -7.21
CA ALA A 361 -15.22 23.43 -6.45
C ALA A 361 -13.78 22.88 -6.59
N SER A 362 -12.90 23.55 -7.31
CA SER A 362 -11.55 23.07 -7.65
C SER A 362 -10.69 22.59 -6.47
N PRO A 363 -10.81 23.10 -5.23
CA PRO A 363 -10.11 22.54 -4.08
C PRO A 363 -10.55 21.14 -3.67
N LEU A 364 -11.75 20.73 -4.09
CA LEU A 364 -12.37 19.46 -3.78
C LEU A 364 -12.38 18.50 -4.97
N LEU A 365 -11.95 18.97 -6.14
CA LEU A 365 -11.92 18.22 -7.38
C LEU A 365 -10.48 17.90 -7.80
N TYR A 366 -10.27 16.66 -8.22
CA TYR A 366 -9.04 16.24 -8.87
C TYR A 366 -9.01 16.79 -10.31
N LYS A 367 -7.87 17.33 -10.74
CA LYS A 367 -7.65 17.75 -12.12
C LYS A 367 -6.98 16.61 -12.87
N PRO A 368 -7.72 15.88 -13.72
CA PRO A 368 -7.15 14.77 -14.49
C PRO A 368 -6.02 15.25 -15.39
N VAL A 369 -5.00 14.43 -15.53
CA VAL A 369 -3.90 14.64 -16.47
C VAL A 369 -4.39 14.40 -17.88
N HIS A 370 -5.04 13.26 -18.09
CA HIS A 370 -5.66 12.90 -19.35
C HIS A 370 -7.09 13.42 -19.37
N ARG A 371 -7.32 14.54 -20.08
CA ARG A 371 -8.67 15.06 -20.26
C ARG A 371 -9.46 14.11 -21.14
N PRO A 372 -10.63 13.63 -20.68
CA PRO A 372 -11.47 12.80 -21.51
C PRO A 372 -11.86 13.57 -22.74
N GLU A 373 -11.69 13.00 -23.91
CA GLU A 373 -12.37 13.47 -25.09
C GLU A 373 -13.87 13.42 -24.85
N LEU A 374 -14.57 14.52 -25.16
CA LEU A 374 -15.99 14.74 -24.85
C LEU A 374 -16.96 13.67 -25.41
N ALA A 375 -16.46 12.71 -26.16
CA ALA A 375 -17.23 11.71 -26.89
C ALA A 375 -17.54 10.40 -26.11
N ASN A 376 -16.73 10.00 -25.14
CA ASN A 376 -16.88 8.69 -24.48
C ASN A 376 -17.05 8.82 -22.97
N PHE A 377 -18.29 9.07 -22.53
CA PHE A 377 -18.63 9.32 -21.12
C PHE A 377 -18.68 8.11 -20.18
N THR A 378 -18.55 6.91 -20.71
CA THR A 378 -18.69 5.65 -19.94
C THR A 378 -17.39 5.15 -19.33
N ASP A 379 -16.24 5.57 -19.84
CA ASP A 379 -14.93 4.97 -19.47
C ASP A 379 -13.97 5.90 -18.75
N ASN A 380 -14.38 7.10 -18.40
CA ASN A 380 -13.47 8.06 -17.78
C ASN A 380 -13.39 7.89 -16.27
N ARG A 381 -12.55 6.96 -15.86
CA ARG A 381 -12.28 6.67 -14.45
C ARG A 381 -10.91 7.25 -14.05
N ALA A 382 -10.73 8.57 -14.16
CA ALA A 382 -9.48 9.22 -13.80
C ALA A 382 -9.02 8.87 -12.38
N LEU A 383 -9.97 8.73 -11.43
CA LEU A 383 -9.65 8.28 -10.07
C LEU A 383 -9.32 6.79 -9.93
N VAL A 384 -9.38 6.01 -11.01
CA VAL A 384 -9.02 4.58 -11.02
C VAL A 384 -7.76 4.33 -11.85
N GLN A 385 -7.66 4.94 -13.03
CA GLN A 385 -6.57 4.69 -13.98
C GLN A 385 -5.30 5.50 -13.65
N GLU A 386 -5.44 6.80 -13.34
CA GLU A 386 -4.27 7.64 -13.05
C GLU A 386 -3.49 7.23 -11.78
N PRO A 387 -4.12 6.71 -10.70
CA PRO A 387 -3.37 6.12 -9.59
C PRO A 387 -2.47 4.95 -9.99
N GLN A 388 -2.94 4.06 -10.87
CA GLN A 388 -2.16 2.92 -11.37
C GLN A 388 -1.00 3.40 -12.25
N GLU A 389 -1.28 4.32 -13.16
CA GLU A 389 -0.24 4.93 -14.00
C GLU A 389 0.79 5.70 -13.17
N ALA A 390 0.36 6.43 -12.15
CA ALA A 390 1.25 7.12 -11.22
C ALA A 390 2.15 6.13 -10.45
N ALA A 391 1.62 4.98 -10.04
CA ALA A 391 2.41 3.93 -9.38
C ALA A 391 3.48 3.38 -10.31
N HIS A 392 3.11 3.09 -11.55
CA HIS A 392 4.05 2.62 -12.58
C HIS A 392 5.15 3.64 -12.88
N LEU A 393 4.78 4.92 -13.11
CA LEU A 393 5.76 5.99 -13.35
C LEU A 393 6.66 6.23 -12.13
N TYR A 394 6.10 6.11 -10.92
CA TYR A 394 6.87 6.26 -9.69
C TYR A 394 7.93 5.18 -9.58
N GLN A 395 7.54 3.92 -9.78
CA GLN A 395 8.45 2.77 -9.74
C GLN A 395 9.53 2.90 -10.82
N GLY A 396 9.16 3.23 -12.07
CA GLY A 396 10.12 3.39 -13.15
C GLY A 396 11.12 4.54 -12.96
N PHE A 397 10.72 5.63 -12.27
CA PHE A 397 11.60 6.77 -12.03
C PHE A 397 12.42 6.64 -10.73
N PHE A 398 11.78 6.18 -9.63
CA PHE A 398 12.39 6.10 -8.30
C PHE A 398 12.96 4.72 -7.96
N ASP A 399 12.73 3.72 -8.80
CA ASP A 399 13.18 2.35 -8.60
C ASP A 399 12.68 1.73 -7.29
N THR A 400 11.49 2.10 -6.91
CA THR A 400 10.84 1.62 -5.69
C THR A 400 9.33 1.76 -5.85
N PRO A 401 8.52 0.77 -5.49
CA PRO A 401 7.07 0.89 -5.50
C PRO A 401 6.59 2.06 -4.63
N ILE A 402 5.63 2.83 -5.13
CA ILE A 402 5.08 3.98 -4.41
C ILE A 402 4.48 3.56 -3.05
N THR A 403 3.93 2.35 -2.97
CA THR A 403 3.37 1.74 -1.77
C THR A 403 4.42 1.51 -0.68
N VAL A 404 5.67 1.27 -1.05
CA VAL A 404 6.82 1.14 -0.13
C VAL A 404 7.35 2.52 0.25
N ALA A 405 7.74 3.31 -0.76
CA ALA A 405 8.42 4.60 -0.53
C ALA A 405 7.52 5.63 0.18
N GLU A 406 6.23 5.67 -0.17
CA GLU A 406 5.26 6.64 0.35
C GLU A 406 4.26 6.02 1.35
N ARG A 407 4.58 4.85 1.88
CA ARG A 407 3.73 4.08 2.79
C ARG A 407 3.11 4.94 3.91
N PRO A 408 3.83 5.81 4.63
CA PRO A 408 3.25 6.62 5.71
C PRO A 408 2.14 7.56 5.22
N ALA A 409 2.24 8.07 4.00
CA ALA A 409 1.23 8.94 3.41
C ALA A 409 0.02 8.15 2.91
N ILE A 410 0.25 6.97 2.33
CA ILE A 410 -0.78 6.06 1.84
C ILE A 410 -1.60 5.51 3.00
N VAL A 411 -0.95 4.98 4.04
CA VAL A 411 -1.61 4.48 5.26
C VAL A 411 -2.52 5.55 5.89
N ARG A 412 -2.02 6.78 6.00
CA ARG A 412 -2.85 7.90 6.50
C ARG A 412 -4.06 8.18 5.61
N GLY A 413 -3.89 8.13 4.28
CA GLY A 413 -4.99 8.33 3.35
C GLY A 413 -6.07 7.25 3.46
N VAL A 414 -5.64 6.00 3.40
CA VAL A 414 -6.50 4.82 3.41
C VAL A 414 -7.29 4.68 4.71
N ARG A 415 -6.62 4.84 5.87
CA ARG A 415 -7.21 4.65 7.19
C ARG A 415 -7.98 5.87 7.71
N SER A 416 -7.86 7.02 7.06
CA SER A 416 -8.57 8.25 7.45
C SER A 416 -10.05 8.21 7.07
N THR A 417 -10.83 7.39 7.77
CA THR A 417 -12.28 7.26 7.59
C THR A 417 -12.96 7.01 8.94
N TRP A 418 -14.29 7.13 8.99
CA TRP A 418 -15.10 6.89 10.18
C TRP A 418 -15.52 5.41 10.32
N SER A 419 -15.38 4.59 9.29
CA SER A 419 -15.81 3.20 9.24
C SER A 419 -14.58 2.28 9.17
N SER A 420 -14.48 1.33 10.10
CA SER A 420 -13.48 0.26 10.08
C SER A 420 -13.52 -0.52 8.78
N ASP A 421 -14.73 -0.92 8.35
CA ASP A 421 -14.92 -1.73 7.14
C ASP A 421 -14.41 -1.02 5.88
N GLN A 422 -14.64 0.32 5.79
CA GLN A 422 -14.08 1.12 4.68
C GLN A 422 -12.55 1.26 4.76
N ALA A 423 -11.99 1.32 5.96
CA ALA A 423 -10.55 1.38 6.15
C ALA A 423 -9.92 0.04 5.80
N GLU A 424 -10.50 -1.07 6.21
CA GLU A 424 -10.05 -2.42 5.92
C GLU A 424 -10.14 -2.74 4.42
N ALA A 425 -11.29 -2.49 3.78
CA ALA A 425 -11.47 -2.72 2.35
C ALA A 425 -10.50 -1.89 1.50
N ALA A 426 -10.28 -0.61 1.87
CA ALA A 426 -9.32 0.23 1.16
C ALA A 426 -7.87 -0.18 1.45
N TRP A 427 -7.60 -0.76 2.63
CA TRP A 427 -6.30 -1.28 3.00
C TRP A 427 -5.98 -2.56 2.24
N GLN A 428 -6.91 -3.49 2.15
CA GLN A 428 -6.78 -4.71 1.34
C GLN A 428 -6.43 -4.39 -0.12
N ALA A 429 -7.04 -3.35 -0.69
CA ALA A 429 -6.72 -2.89 -2.06
C ALA A 429 -5.30 -2.31 -2.23
N VAL A 430 -4.59 -2.02 -1.14
CA VAL A 430 -3.25 -1.39 -1.15
C VAL A 430 -2.16 -2.33 -0.63
N ASP A 431 -2.48 -3.25 0.26
CA ASP A 431 -1.48 -3.98 1.05
C ASP A 431 -1.63 -5.50 0.99
N ASP A 432 -2.61 -6.05 0.30
CA ASP A 432 -2.88 -7.50 0.14
C ASP A 432 -2.69 -8.34 1.42
N ARG A 433 -2.80 -7.72 2.61
CA ARG A 433 -2.67 -8.35 3.91
C ARG A 433 -3.97 -9.07 4.26
N GLU A 434 -4.03 -10.31 3.90
CA GLU A 434 -5.25 -11.09 4.00
C GLU A 434 -5.14 -12.17 5.08
N VAL A 435 -3.93 -12.69 5.26
CA VAL A 435 -3.67 -13.84 6.14
C VAL A 435 -2.73 -13.44 7.28
N HIS A 436 -3.20 -13.60 8.50
CA HIS A 436 -2.41 -13.35 9.72
C HIS A 436 -1.65 -14.60 10.15
N LEU A 437 -0.36 -14.46 10.43
CA LEU A 437 0.46 -15.50 11.03
C LEU A 437 0.28 -15.48 12.55
N LEU A 438 -0.45 -16.46 13.09
CA LEU A 438 -0.70 -16.57 14.53
C LEU A 438 0.51 -17.10 15.30
N ARG A 439 1.12 -18.17 14.77
CA ARG A 439 2.22 -18.88 15.39
C ARG A 439 3.25 -19.29 14.36
N GLN A 440 4.50 -19.20 14.73
CA GLN A 440 5.66 -19.67 13.98
C GLN A 440 6.59 -20.38 14.95
N GLU A 441 6.89 -21.64 14.69
CA GLU A 441 7.78 -22.46 15.51
C GLU A 441 8.81 -23.14 14.62
N LEU A 442 10.07 -22.99 14.95
CA LEU A 442 11.19 -23.59 14.25
C LEU A 442 11.84 -24.63 15.17
N SER A 443 12.02 -25.85 14.65
CA SER A 443 12.72 -26.94 15.33
C SER A 443 13.97 -27.31 14.55
N VAL A 444 15.09 -27.51 15.24
CA VAL A 444 16.39 -27.84 14.65
C VAL A 444 16.93 -29.13 15.26
N GLN A 445 17.26 -30.10 14.43
CA GLN A 445 17.95 -31.30 14.81
C GLN A 445 19.34 -31.31 14.18
N GLU A 446 20.34 -31.05 15.01
CA GLU A 446 21.75 -30.96 14.58
C GLU A 446 22.42 -32.35 14.44
N HIS A 447 23.12 -32.52 13.34
CA HIS A 447 23.90 -33.72 13.03
C HIS A 447 25.39 -33.42 12.73
N GLY A 448 26.01 -32.59 13.58
CA GLY A 448 27.38 -32.10 13.38
C GLY A 448 27.40 -30.85 12.49
N ASP A 449 27.81 -30.98 11.25
CA ASP A 449 27.93 -29.89 10.30
C ASP A 449 26.76 -29.79 9.31
N TRP A 450 25.70 -30.57 9.51
CA TRP A 450 24.43 -30.45 8.82
C TRP A 450 23.26 -30.61 9.80
N ALA A 451 22.09 -30.15 9.44
CA ALA A 451 20.90 -30.22 10.27
C ALA A 451 19.63 -30.51 9.49
N GLU A 452 18.63 -31.08 10.20
CA GLU A 452 17.24 -31.13 9.77
C GLU A 452 16.45 -30.02 10.46
N LEU A 453 15.75 -29.20 9.69
CA LEU A 453 14.97 -28.10 10.20
C LEU A 453 13.50 -28.28 9.81
N GLU A 454 12.61 -27.89 10.71
CA GLU A 454 11.20 -27.89 10.49
C GLU A 454 10.57 -26.59 10.97
N LEU A 455 9.85 -25.94 10.07
CA LEU A 455 9.05 -24.76 10.35
C LEU A 455 7.58 -25.14 10.45
N HIS A 456 6.96 -24.84 11.58
CA HIS A 456 5.53 -25.00 11.82
C HIS A 456 4.86 -23.63 11.93
N GLU A 457 3.85 -23.37 11.09
CA GLU A 457 3.12 -22.12 11.08
C GLU A 457 1.62 -22.34 11.19
N ALA A 458 0.93 -21.43 11.87
CA ALA A 458 -0.52 -21.37 11.97
C ALA A 458 -1.03 -20.04 11.42
N TYR A 459 -1.99 -20.13 10.48
CA TYR A 459 -2.54 -18.98 9.77
C TYR A 459 -4.00 -18.76 10.12
N GLN A 460 -4.40 -17.49 10.15
CA GLN A 460 -5.79 -17.10 10.31
C GLN A 460 -6.19 -16.09 9.25
N ASN A 461 -7.30 -16.33 8.61
CA ASN A 461 -7.85 -15.41 7.60
C ASN A 461 -8.77 -14.40 8.28
N HIS A 462 -8.51 -13.12 8.07
CA HIS A 462 -9.32 -12.02 8.58
C HIS A 462 -10.33 -11.47 7.57
N THR A 463 -10.53 -12.18 6.44
CA THR A 463 -11.49 -11.79 5.39
C THR A 463 -12.68 -12.74 5.34
N ALA A 464 -13.77 -12.33 4.70
CA ALA A 464 -14.93 -13.15 4.46
C ALA A 464 -14.77 -14.11 3.26
N ASP A 465 -13.72 -13.94 2.46
CA ASP A 465 -13.40 -14.75 1.30
C ASP A 465 -12.29 -15.76 1.65
N GLN A 466 -12.28 -16.89 0.94
CA GLN A 466 -11.18 -17.85 1.06
C GLN A 466 -9.89 -17.23 0.53
N GLN A 467 -8.81 -17.35 1.30
CA GLN A 467 -7.51 -16.81 0.95
C GLN A 467 -6.48 -17.89 0.64
N GLU A 468 -5.40 -17.50 -0.01
CA GLU A 468 -4.25 -18.32 -0.29
C GLU A 468 -3.05 -17.82 0.52
N VAL A 469 -2.21 -18.69 1.06
CA VAL A 469 -0.88 -18.34 1.54
C VAL A 469 0.08 -18.44 0.36
N ILE A 470 0.81 -17.36 0.10
CA ILE A 470 1.81 -17.32 -0.97
C ILE A 470 3.14 -16.88 -0.37
N TYR A 471 4.13 -17.77 -0.41
CA TYR A 471 5.49 -17.49 -0.02
C TYR A 471 6.46 -17.68 -1.19
N TYR A 472 7.26 -16.65 -1.44
CA TYR A 472 8.47 -16.73 -2.23
C TYR A 472 9.64 -16.62 -1.26
N PHE A 473 10.53 -17.62 -1.26
CA PHE A 473 11.64 -17.66 -0.30
C PHE A 473 12.90 -18.30 -0.91
N ASN A 474 14.03 -18.00 -0.30
CA ASN A 474 15.29 -18.62 -0.68
C ASN A 474 15.76 -19.61 0.38
N LEU A 475 16.65 -20.50 -0.06
CA LEU A 475 17.43 -21.36 0.80
C LEU A 475 18.90 -21.32 0.36
N PRO A 476 19.86 -21.76 1.20
CA PRO A 476 21.22 -22.05 0.78
C PRO A 476 21.28 -22.95 -0.44
N GLU A 477 22.36 -22.89 -1.22
CA GLU A 477 22.45 -23.64 -2.48
C GLU A 477 22.41 -25.16 -2.27
N SER A 478 23.07 -25.65 -1.23
CA SER A 478 23.06 -27.08 -0.88
C SER A 478 21.79 -27.54 -0.18
N ALA A 479 20.99 -26.63 0.36
CA ALA A 479 19.81 -26.98 1.11
C ALA A 479 18.75 -27.67 0.25
N VAL A 480 18.03 -28.59 0.82
CA VAL A 480 17.01 -29.38 0.13
C VAL A 480 15.73 -29.45 0.93
N LEU A 481 14.60 -29.14 0.28
CA LEU A 481 13.27 -29.31 0.85
C LEU A 481 12.88 -30.78 0.86
N THR A 482 12.49 -31.27 2.03
CA THR A 482 12.21 -32.69 2.29
C THR A 482 10.78 -32.96 2.71
N GLY A 483 9.94 -31.95 2.87
CA GLY A 483 8.52 -32.18 3.16
C GLY A 483 7.70 -30.94 3.34
N VAL A 484 6.41 -31.07 3.07
CA VAL A 484 5.36 -30.10 3.37
C VAL A 484 4.10 -30.83 3.82
N TRP A 485 3.47 -30.36 4.88
CA TRP A 485 2.24 -30.93 5.40
C TRP A 485 1.23 -29.82 5.67
N LEU A 486 -0.04 -30.17 5.53
CA LEU A 486 -1.17 -29.26 5.74
C LEU A 486 -2.16 -29.88 6.71
N GLY A 487 -2.65 -29.12 7.68
CA GLY A 487 -3.58 -29.65 8.68
C GLY A 487 -4.56 -28.63 9.23
N ASN A 488 -5.67 -29.14 9.76
CA ASN A 488 -6.69 -28.35 10.45
C ASN A 488 -6.54 -28.41 11.99
N SER A 489 -5.45 -28.99 12.47
CA SER A 489 -5.10 -29.09 13.88
C SER A 489 -3.60 -28.92 14.08
N PRO A 490 -3.12 -28.53 15.26
CA PRO A 490 -1.67 -28.40 15.55
C PRO A 490 -0.93 -29.75 15.62
N ASP A 491 -1.63 -30.87 15.50
CA ASP A 491 -1.03 -32.19 15.52
C ASP A 491 -0.63 -32.64 14.12
N LYS A 492 0.68 -32.65 13.85
CA LYS A 492 1.26 -33.07 12.57
C LYS A 492 0.89 -34.52 12.19
N SER A 493 0.64 -35.39 13.17
CA SER A 493 0.30 -36.80 12.89
C SER A 493 -1.07 -36.94 12.19
N ALA A 494 -1.94 -35.95 12.33
CA ALA A 494 -3.23 -35.86 11.69
C ALA A 494 -3.21 -35.05 10.39
N ALA A 495 -2.06 -34.51 10.00
CA ALA A 495 -1.93 -33.66 8.81
C ALA A 495 -1.88 -34.48 7.52
N TYR A 496 -2.32 -33.88 6.43
CA TYR A 496 -2.16 -34.43 5.08
C TYR A 496 -0.69 -34.30 4.66
N SER A 497 -0.11 -35.39 4.20
CA SER A 497 1.27 -35.44 3.72
C SER A 497 1.37 -35.12 2.24
N TYR A 498 2.56 -34.68 1.83
CA TYR A 498 2.89 -34.40 0.44
C TYR A 498 3.09 -35.67 -0.41
N GLN A 499 3.03 -35.45 -1.73
CA GLN A 499 3.52 -36.37 -2.75
C GLN A 499 4.48 -35.61 -3.67
N VAL A 500 5.57 -36.25 -4.09
CA VAL A 500 6.47 -35.70 -5.10
C VAL A 500 5.90 -36.01 -6.48
N ALA A 501 5.69 -34.98 -7.29
CA ALA A 501 5.07 -35.10 -8.60
C ALA A 501 5.82 -34.27 -9.65
N PRO A 502 5.71 -34.60 -10.95
CA PRO A 502 6.24 -33.77 -12.00
C PRO A 502 5.67 -32.34 -11.89
N ARG A 503 6.52 -31.32 -12.03
CA ARG A 503 6.17 -29.92 -11.71
C ARG A 503 4.93 -29.40 -12.44
N GLY A 504 4.76 -29.72 -13.75
CA GLY A 504 3.61 -29.28 -14.53
C GLY A 504 2.33 -29.99 -14.15
N ALA A 505 2.41 -31.30 -13.82
CA ALA A 505 1.26 -32.05 -13.31
C ALA A 505 0.80 -31.52 -11.95
N ALA A 506 1.73 -31.27 -11.03
CA ALA A 506 1.44 -30.69 -9.70
C ALA A 506 0.79 -29.31 -9.83
N GLN A 507 1.36 -28.40 -10.65
CA GLN A 507 0.80 -27.07 -10.90
C GLN A 507 -0.60 -27.16 -11.55
N GLY A 508 -0.79 -28.10 -12.49
CA GLY A 508 -2.09 -28.33 -13.13
C GLY A 508 -3.19 -28.75 -12.14
N VAL A 509 -2.85 -29.66 -11.20
CA VAL A 509 -3.78 -30.05 -10.12
C VAL A 509 -4.08 -28.85 -9.23
N TYR A 510 -3.06 -28.14 -8.78
CA TYR A 510 -3.21 -26.99 -7.91
C TYR A 510 -4.16 -25.95 -8.51
N ARG A 511 -3.90 -25.52 -9.74
CA ARG A 511 -4.70 -24.52 -10.45
C ARG A 511 -6.16 -24.94 -10.64
N GLU A 512 -6.42 -26.19 -11.02
CA GLU A 512 -7.81 -26.67 -11.22
C GLU A 512 -8.54 -26.80 -9.88
N GLN A 513 -7.84 -27.15 -8.81
CA GLN A 513 -8.46 -27.32 -7.48
C GLN A 513 -8.74 -25.95 -6.83
N THR A 514 -7.84 -24.97 -6.94
CA THR A 514 -8.11 -23.60 -6.46
C THR A 514 -9.27 -22.97 -7.21
N ARG A 515 -9.43 -23.24 -8.51
CA ARG A 515 -10.58 -22.79 -9.30
C ARG A 515 -11.92 -23.31 -8.79
N ILE A 516 -11.96 -24.51 -8.20
CA ILE A 516 -13.16 -25.12 -7.62
C ILE A 516 -13.21 -25.03 -6.09
N MET A 517 -12.37 -24.18 -5.49
CA MET A 517 -12.29 -23.88 -4.05
C MET A 517 -12.03 -25.13 -3.18
N LYS A 518 -11.05 -25.96 -3.56
CA LYS A 518 -10.63 -27.15 -2.80
C LYS A 518 -9.16 -27.08 -2.40
N ASP A 519 -8.84 -27.77 -1.34
CA ASP A 519 -7.67 -27.64 -0.48
C ASP A 519 -6.39 -28.33 -1.04
N PRO A 520 -5.50 -27.73 -1.84
CA PRO A 520 -4.14 -28.20 -2.06
C PRO A 520 -3.08 -27.28 -1.44
N ALA A 521 -1.88 -27.85 -1.19
CA ALA A 521 -0.66 -27.05 -1.05
C ALA A 521 0.34 -27.47 -2.12
N LEU A 522 1.07 -26.50 -2.65
CA LEU A 522 2.07 -26.70 -3.70
C LEU A 522 3.39 -26.05 -3.31
N LEU A 523 4.48 -26.84 -3.30
CA LEU A 523 5.83 -26.39 -3.03
C LEU A 523 6.69 -26.69 -4.26
N GLU A 524 7.29 -25.65 -4.85
CA GLU A 524 8.02 -25.71 -6.10
C GLU A 524 9.38 -25.01 -5.98
N GLN A 525 10.37 -25.52 -6.72
CA GLN A 525 11.56 -24.76 -7.01
C GLN A 525 11.34 -23.94 -8.29
N ILE A 526 11.41 -22.61 -8.19
CA ILE A 526 11.15 -21.70 -9.30
C ILE A 526 12.43 -21.18 -9.98
N GLY A 527 13.56 -21.29 -9.30
CA GLY A 527 14.86 -20.88 -9.83
C GLY A 527 16.01 -21.33 -8.91
N PRO A 528 17.25 -20.93 -9.25
CA PRO A 528 18.38 -21.23 -8.38
C PRO A 528 18.18 -20.67 -6.98
N ARG A 529 18.24 -21.52 -5.97
CA ARG A 529 18.02 -21.19 -4.54
C ARG A 529 16.63 -20.63 -4.21
N GLN A 530 15.67 -20.64 -5.14
CA GLN A 530 14.41 -19.95 -4.98
C GLN A 530 13.24 -20.90 -5.09
N TYR A 531 12.31 -20.74 -4.15
CA TYR A 531 11.17 -21.62 -3.96
C TYR A 531 9.88 -20.82 -3.81
N ARG A 532 8.77 -21.43 -4.20
CA ARG A 532 7.43 -20.94 -4.01
C ARG A 532 6.61 -21.95 -3.25
N LEU A 533 6.00 -21.51 -2.15
CA LEU A 533 4.99 -22.28 -1.42
C LEU A 533 3.65 -21.58 -1.57
N ARG A 534 2.65 -22.36 -1.95
CA ARG A 534 1.26 -21.91 -2.05
C ARG A 534 0.37 -22.86 -1.26
N VAL A 535 -0.51 -22.31 -0.44
CA VAL A 535 -1.43 -23.10 0.39
C VAL A 535 -2.83 -22.50 0.28
N TYR A 536 -3.80 -23.29 -0.15
CA TYR A 536 -5.19 -22.89 -0.34
C TYR A 536 -6.16 -23.95 0.17
N PRO A 537 -7.36 -23.57 0.68
CA PRO A 537 -7.73 -22.25 1.14
C PRO A 537 -7.41 -22.06 2.62
N VAL A 538 -7.10 -20.85 3.02
CA VAL A 538 -7.19 -20.45 4.42
C VAL A 538 -8.66 -20.14 4.69
N PRO A 539 -9.30 -20.83 5.66
CA PRO A 539 -10.75 -20.72 5.89
C PRO A 539 -11.17 -19.28 6.18
N PRO A 540 -12.27 -18.78 5.59
CA PRO A 540 -12.75 -17.41 5.80
C PRO A 540 -13.42 -17.22 7.16
N MET A 541 -13.50 -16.00 7.63
CA MET A 541 -14.39 -15.61 8.72
C MET A 541 -15.84 -15.89 8.34
N ARG A 542 -16.66 -16.29 9.31
CA ARG A 542 -18.11 -16.42 9.12
C ARG A 542 -18.83 -15.23 9.71
N ILE A 543 -19.55 -14.53 8.85
CA ILE A 543 -20.42 -13.42 9.28
C ILE A 543 -21.86 -13.95 9.30
N THR A 544 -22.41 -14.16 10.47
CA THR A 544 -23.80 -14.60 10.65
C THR A 544 -24.64 -13.41 11.09
N TYR A 545 -25.64 -13.05 10.29
CA TYR A 545 -26.60 -12.01 10.66
C TYR A 545 -27.71 -12.58 11.55
N ASP A 546 -27.74 -12.11 12.80
CA ASP A 546 -28.87 -12.44 13.70
C ASP A 546 -29.98 -11.39 13.52
N ALA A 547 -31.01 -11.76 12.80
CA ALA A 547 -32.17 -10.92 12.54
C ALA A 547 -32.92 -10.49 13.84
N ARG A 548 -32.75 -11.20 14.95
CA ARG A 548 -33.40 -10.89 16.23
C ARG A 548 -32.66 -9.78 16.98
N LEU A 549 -31.33 -9.73 16.84
CA LEU A 549 -30.47 -8.74 17.51
C LEU A 549 -30.15 -7.55 16.62
N SER A 550 -30.50 -7.57 15.33
CA SER A 550 -30.09 -6.59 14.32
C SER A 550 -28.58 -6.34 14.32
N SER A 551 -27.79 -7.37 14.64
CA SER A 551 -26.34 -7.32 14.72
C SER A 551 -25.73 -8.47 13.92
N SER A 552 -24.59 -8.22 13.30
CA SER A 552 -23.76 -9.26 12.71
C SER A 552 -22.90 -9.89 13.81
N LEU A 553 -22.94 -11.19 13.93
CA LEU A 553 -22.04 -11.98 14.75
C LEU A 553 -20.88 -12.41 13.84
N VAL A 554 -19.67 -11.98 14.17
CA VAL A 554 -18.45 -12.38 13.46
C VAL A 554 -17.87 -13.56 14.23
N GLU A 555 -17.79 -14.70 13.58
CA GLU A 555 -17.11 -15.89 14.07
C GLU A 555 -15.71 -15.91 13.43
N GLU A 556 -14.68 -15.94 14.25
CA GLU A 556 -13.29 -16.00 13.77
C GLU A 556 -13.05 -17.23 12.92
N ALA A 557 -12.19 -17.09 11.89
CA ALA A 557 -11.82 -18.21 11.06
C ALA A 557 -11.03 -19.26 11.86
N PRO A 558 -11.27 -20.56 11.66
CA PRO A 558 -10.42 -21.58 12.25
C PRO A 558 -9.00 -21.49 11.66
N PRO A 559 -7.93 -21.67 12.46
CA PRO A 559 -6.58 -21.63 11.97
C PRO A 559 -6.26 -22.82 11.04
N LEU A 560 -5.41 -22.52 10.04
CA LEU A 560 -4.83 -23.53 9.16
C LEU A 560 -3.36 -23.72 9.57
N TYR A 561 -2.91 -24.98 9.64
CA TYR A 561 -1.57 -25.34 10.07
C TYR A 561 -0.75 -25.87 8.91
N MET A 562 0.51 -25.48 8.83
CA MET A 562 1.46 -25.91 7.82
C MET A 562 2.79 -26.27 8.46
N TRP A 563 3.43 -27.32 7.97
CA TRP A 563 4.81 -27.70 8.30
C TRP A 563 5.62 -27.72 7.03
N LEU A 564 6.84 -27.20 7.11
CA LEU A 564 7.82 -27.18 6.04
C LEU A 564 9.13 -27.73 6.58
N ALA A 565 9.68 -28.77 5.95
CA ALA A 565 10.94 -29.37 6.38
C ALA A 565 12.02 -29.28 5.30
N TRP A 566 13.25 -29.03 5.75
CA TRP A 566 14.42 -29.01 4.88
C TRP A 566 15.65 -29.51 5.61
N ARG A 567 16.71 -29.79 4.84
CA ARG A 567 18.03 -30.10 5.33
C ARG A 567 19.04 -29.15 4.74
N GLU A 568 20.09 -28.82 5.51
CA GLU A 568 21.11 -27.87 5.08
C GLU A 568 22.44 -28.09 5.77
N MET A 569 23.50 -27.54 5.15
CA MET A 569 24.84 -27.52 5.74
C MET A 569 25.03 -26.26 6.57
N ALA A 570 25.82 -26.38 7.69
CA ALA A 570 26.13 -25.24 8.52
C ALA A 570 26.98 -24.20 7.77
N GLN A 571 26.67 -22.93 7.95
CA GLN A 571 27.50 -21.81 7.51
C GLN A 571 28.14 -21.14 8.71
N ALA A 572 29.48 -21.22 8.84
CA ALA A 572 30.18 -20.89 10.05
C ALA A 572 29.63 -21.73 11.23
N ASP A 573 29.28 -21.11 12.34
CA ASP A 573 28.70 -21.80 13.51
C ASP A 573 27.18 -21.50 13.59
N ALA A 574 26.49 -21.53 12.46
CA ALA A 574 25.06 -21.18 12.39
C ALA A 574 24.32 -21.94 11.28
N TRP A 575 23.00 -22.06 11.45
CA TRP A 575 22.05 -22.62 10.49
C TRP A 575 21.40 -21.47 9.76
N PRO A 576 21.64 -21.25 8.45
CA PRO A 576 21.00 -20.19 7.67
C PRO A 576 19.52 -20.48 7.47
N LEU A 577 18.67 -19.49 7.69
CA LEU A 577 17.22 -19.65 7.59
C LEU A 577 16.66 -19.04 6.31
N PRO A 578 15.53 -19.59 5.80
CA PRO A 578 14.88 -19.04 4.63
C PRO A 578 14.48 -17.59 4.84
N GLN A 579 14.69 -16.76 3.81
CA GLN A 579 14.30 -15.36 3.79
C GLN A 579 13.17 -15.16 2.79
N LEU A 580 12.11 -14.45 3.19
CA LEU A 580 10.98 -14.16 2.32
C LEU A 580 11.25 -12.98 1.40
N ALA A 581 10.76 -13.10 0.17
CA ALA A 581 10.59 -11.97 -0.74
C ALA A 581 9.47 -11.03 -0.27
N PHE A 582 9.42 -9.86 -0.89
CA PHE A 582 8.32 -8.91 -0.69
C PHE A 582 6.98 -9.43 -1.25
N LEU A 583 7.00 -10.34 -2.23
CA LEU A 583 5.82 -10.94 -2.85
C LEU A 583 5.19 -11.98 -1.91
N ARG A 584 4.22 -11.55 -1.14
CA ARG A 584 3.49 -12.38 -0.17
C ARG A 584 2.21 -11.68 0.29
N ASN A 585 1.22 -12.44 0.75
CA ASN A 585 -0.04 -11.95 1.32
C ASN A 585 -0.17 -12.24 2.82
N VAL A 586 0.83 -12.87 3.43
CA VAL A 586 0.86 -13.17 4.87
C VAL A 586 1.54 -12.04 5.63
N TYR A 587 0.95 -11.61 6.72
CA TYR A 587 1.52 -10.62 7.62
C TYR A 587 1.62 -11.15 9.05
N TRP A 588 2.47 -10.52 9.84
CA TRP A 588 2.67 -10.77 11.27
C TRP A 588 2.83 -9.46 12.03
N ASP A 589 2.59 -9.53 13.33
CA ASP A 589 2.66 -8.39 14.23
C ASP A 589 3.18 -8.79 15.62
N ALA A 590 2.95 -7.92 16.60
CA ALA A 590 3.36 -8.19 17.99
C ALA A 590 2.58 -9.33 18.67
N GLU A 591 1.45 -9.76 18.10
CA GLU A 591 0.61 -10.85 18.63
C GLU A 591 1.06 -12.22 18.10
N THR A 592 1.84 -12.24 17.02
CA THR A 592 2.41 -13.46 16.45
C THR A 592 3.36 -14.14 17.43
N GLN A 593 3.06 -15.38 17.82
CA GLN A 593 3.93 -16.18 18.68
C GLN A 593 5.09 -16.79 17.88
N ARG A 594 6.32 -16.50 18.28
CA ARG A 594 7.53 -17.02 17.62
C ARG A 594 8.37 -17.83 18.57
N LEU A 595 8.65 -19.08 18.19
CA LEU A 595 9.38 -20.04 19.02
C LEU A 595 10.52 -20.68 18.22
N ALA A 596 11.64 -20.97 18.89
CA ALA A 596 12.68 -21.86 18.41
C ALA A 596 12.91 -22.94 19.47
N ASP A 597 12.74 -24.20 19.09
CA ASP A 597 12.79 -25.36 20.00
C ASP A 597 11.94 -25.17 21.28
N GLY A 598 10.74 -24.60 21.11
CA GLY A 598 9.81 -24.32 22.20
C GLY A 598 10.15 -23.09 23.06
N GLN A 599 11.25 -22.39 22.77
CA GLN A 599 11.64 -21.17 23.48
C GLN A 599 11.26 -19.91 22.69
N PRO A 600 10.78 -18.83 23.33
CA PRO A 600 10.46 -17.60 22.63
C PRO A 600 11.68 -17.01 21.92
N MET A 601 11.56 -16.75 20.62
CA MET A 601 12.57 -16.01 19.86
C MET A 601 12.50 -14.52 20.20
N GLN A 602 13.65 -13.85 20.25
CA GLN A 602 13.68 -12.39 20.32
C GLN A 602 13.08 -11.84 19.02
N THR A 603 11.96 -11.14 19.14
CA THR A 603 11.18 -10.67 17.99
C THR A 603 11.95 -9.58 17.25
N VAL A 604 12.46 -9.89 16.09
CA VAL A 604 12.77 -8.89 15.08
C VAL A 604 11.44 -8.57 14.39
N SER A 605 10.88 -7.40 14.64
CA SER A 605 9.50 -7.07 14.25
C SER A 605 9.24 -7.04 12.75
N GLU A 606 10.26 -7.01 11.92
CA GLU A 606 10.14 -6.80 10.47
C GLU A 606 10.47 -8.05 9.64
N ALA A 607 11.35 -8.91 10.10
CA ALA A 607 11.72 -10.13 9.37
C ALA A 607 10.79 -11.30 9.67
N TRP A 608 10.54 -12.13 8.66
CA TRP A 608 9.78 -13.39 8.81
C TRP A 608 10.53 -14.37 9.73
N LEU A 609 11.80 -14.62 9.43
CA LEU A 609 12.73 -15.40 10.26
C LEU A 609 14.04 -14.61 10.42
N PRO A 610 14.82 -14.85 11.47
CA PRO A 610 16.17 -14.32 11.53
C PRO A 610 17.02 -14.87 10.37
N LYS A 611 18.15 -14.24 10.04
CA LYS A 611 19.01 -14.70 8.92
C LYS A 611 19.59 -16.09 9.17
N SER A 612 19.86 -16.39 10.44
CA SER A 612 20.38 -17.70 10.86
C SER A 612 20.07 -17.95 12.34
N LEU A 613 20.13 -19.21 12.75
CA LEU A 613 20.18 -19.62 14.16
C LEU A 613 21.60 -20.06 14.52
N PRO A 614 22.15 -19.66 15.69
CA PRO A 614 23.43 -20.17 16.15
C PRO A 614 23.32 -21.66 16.44
N ALA A 615 24.36 -22.42 16.07
CA ALA A 615 24.47 -23.82 16.45
C ALA A 615 24.68 -23.95 17.97
N LEU A 616 24.31 -25.10 18.53
CA LEU A 616 24.48 -25.39 19.97
C LEU A 616 25.95 -25.41 20.40
N GLY A 617 26.87 -25.56 19.46
CA GLY A 617 28.30 -25.59 19.70
C GLY A 617 29.12 -25.19 18.47
N MET A 618 30.42 -25.24 18.56
CA MET A 618 31.32 -25.00 17.43
C MET A 618 31.15 -26.12 16.40
N VAL A 619 30.83 -25.79 15.17
CA VAL A 619 30.63 -26.73 14.08
C VAL A 619 31.97 -27.11 13.48
N THR A 620 32.27 -28.41 13.49
CA THR A 620 33.47 -28.94 12.83
C THR A 620 33.06 -29.56 11.49
N LYS A 621 33.45 -28.94 10.39
CA LYS A 621 33.16 -29.44 9.05
C LYS A 621 33.90 -30.73 8.77
N GLN A 622 33.21 -31.71 8.18
CA GLN A 622 33.69 -33.02 7.82
C GLN A 622 33.47 -33.29 6.31
N ALA A 623 34.27 -34.18 5.76
CA ALA A 623 34.00 -34.69 4.42
C ALA A 623 32.90 -35.76 4.49
N HIS A 624 31.95 -35.72 3.56
CA HIS A 624 30.83 -36.64 3.49
C HIS A 624 30.83 -37.35 2.14
N ARG A 625 30.48 -38.63 2.16
CA ARG A 625 30.29 -39.47 0.98
C ARG A 625 28.93 -40.16 1.04
N VAL A 626 28.24 -40.22 -0.08
CA VAL A 626 27.02 -41.03 -0.27
C VAL A 626 27.19 -41.82 -1.56
N ASP A 627 27.12 -43.14 -1.45
CA ASP A 627 27.06 -43.98 -2.63
C ASP A 627 25.59 -44.13 -3.05
N LEU A 628 25.26 -43.52 -4.19
CA LEU A 628 23.94 -43.55 -4.78
C LEU A 628 23.76 -44.79 -5.66
N GLU A 629 22.57 -45.21 -5.93
CA GLU A 629 22.30 -46.25 -6.93
C GLU A 629 22.79 -45.78 -8.29
N ASP A 630 22.95 -46.64 -9.27
CA ASP A 630 23.49 -46.38 -10.61
C ASP A 630 25.02 -46.19 -10.69
N GLY A 631 25.77 -46.53 -9.66
CA GLY A 631 27.24 -46.46 -9.66
C GLY A 631 27.83 -45.06 -9.59
N GLN A 632 26.99 -44.07 -9.20
CA GLN A 632 27.40 -42.70 -8.92
C GLN A 632 27.57 -42.49 -7.42
N SER A 633 28.46 -41.63 -7.04
CA SER A 633 28.63 -41.17 -5.66
C SER A 633 28.67 -39.65 -5.59
N ALA A 634 28.07 -39.10 -4.55
CA ALA A 634 28.24 -37.71 -4.20
C ALA A 634 29.25 -37.58 -3.07
N LEU A 635 30.15 -36.64 -3.21
CA LEU A 635 31.22 -36.35 -2.26
C LEU A 635 31.16 -34.85 -1.92
N ALA A 636 31.08 -34.51 -0.65
CA ALA A 636 31.16 -33.14 -0.15
C ALA A 636 32.43 -32.97 0.70
N ILE A 637 33.36 -32.14 0.27
CA ILE A 637 34.62 -31.91 1.00
C ILE A 637 34.68 -30.45 1.45
N PRO A 638 34.95 -30.15 2.73
CA PRO A 638 35.13 -28.77 3.16
C PRO A 638 36.25 -28.06 2.40
N ILE A 639 36.01 -26.81 2.02
CA ILE A 639 36.98 -26.04 1.23
C ILE A 639 38.32 -25.83 1.95
N GLU A 640 38.31 -25.87 3.26
CA GLU A 640 39.51 -25.76 4.10
C GLU A 640 40.45 -26.99 3.95
N GLN A 641 39.94 -28.09 3.38
CA GLN A 641 40.65 -29.36 3.22
C GLN A 641 41.15 -29.60 1.80
N ILE A 642 40.93 -28.63 0.89
CA ILE A 642 41.28 -28.72 -0.54
C ILE A 642 42.05 -27.49 -1.00
N GLU A 643 42.84 -27.66 -2.02
CA GLU A 643 43.43 -26.55 -2.76
C GLU A 643 42.44 -26.10 -3.85
N MET A 644 41.94 -24.87 -3.71
CA MET A 644 40.96 -24.34 -4.66
C MET A 644 41.62 -24.08 -6.03
N PRO A 645 41.00 -24.54 -7.12
CA PRO A 645 41.48 -24.25 -8.46
C PRO A 645 41.39 -22.74 -8.76
N GLY A 646 42.41 -22.23 -9.43
CA GLY A 646 42.36 -20.89 -10.02
C GLY A 646 41.50 -20.83 -11.26
N LEU A 647 41.16 -19.62 -11.71
CA LEU A 647 40.51 -19.41 -12.99
C LEU A 647 41.47 -19.83 -14.12
N PRO A 648 40.99 -20.55 -15.15
CA PRO A 648 41.83 -20.93 -16.27
C PRO A 648 42.31 -19.68 -17.04
N ASP A 649 43.53 -19.78 -17.62
CA ASP A 649 44.08 -18.73 -18.47
C ASP A 649 43.27 -18.60 -19.78
N GLY A 650 43.11 -17.36 -20.25
CA GLY A 650 42.37 -17.09 -21.49
C GLY A 650 40.85 -17.08 -21.33
N LEU A 651 40.33 -17.03 -20.07
CA LEU A 651 38.90 -16.97 -19.80
C LEU A 651 38.25 -15.71 -20.38
N ARG A 652 37.22 -15.88 -21.19
CA ARG A 652 36.44 -14.81 -21.74
C ARG A 652 35.18 -14.57 -20.93
N MET A 653 35.11 -13.41 -20.31
CA MET A 653 34.02 -13.00 -19.41
C MET A 653 33.36 -11.69 -19.84
N ALA A 654 32.09 -11.55 -19.51
CA ALA A 654 31.39 -10.28 -19.59
C ALA A 654 30.82 -9.91 -18.21
N VAL A 655 30.67 -8.63 -17.98
CA VAL A 655 29.97 -8.06 -16.82
C VAL A 655 28.76 -7.28 -17.31
N VAL A 656 27.60 -7.57 -16.80
CA VAL A 656 26.40 -6.75 -16.96
C VAL A 656 26.23 -5.93 -15.71
N LEU A 657 26.28 -4.63 -15.85
CA LEU A 657 26.19 -3.72 -14.71
C LEU A 657 24.80 -3.10 -14.62
N ASP A 658 24.12 -3.41 -13.56
CA ASP A 658 22.89 -2.72 -13.17
C ASP A 658 23.23 -1.30 -12.70
N ARG A 659 22.62 -0.30 -13.34
CA ARG A 659 22.78 1.11 -13.03
C ARG A 659 21.49 1.73 -12.52
N SER A 660 20.55 0.92 -12.02
CA SER A 660 19.33 1.40 -11.39
C SER A 660 19.62 2.18 -10.11
N ARG A 661 18.63 2.94 -9.68
CA ARG A 661 18.79 3.87 -8.53
C ARG A 661 19.06 3.13 -7.22
N SER A 662 18.49 1.96 -7.02
CA SER A 662 18.68 1.12 -5.83
C SER A 662 20.16 0.77 -5.64
N MET A 663 20.88 0.52 -6.73
CA MET A 663 22.31 0.24 -6.73
C MET A 663 23.18 1.38 -6.18
N GLN A 664 22.65 2.58 -6.01
CA GLN A 664 23.41 3.70 -5.42
C GLN A 664 23.87 3.39 -3.98
N THR A 665 23.08 2.64 -3.23
CA THR A 665 23.45 2.21 -1.87
C THR A 665 24.59 1.19 -1.86
N HIS A 666 24.82 0.52 -2.99
CA HIS A 666 25.84 -0.48 -3.23
C HIS A 666 27.00 0.02 -4.11
N ALA A 667 27.12 1.34 -4.30
CA ALA A 667 28.14 1.93 -5.18
C ALA A 667 29.58 1.55 -4.76
N GLU A 668 29.87 1.52 -3.46
CA GLU A 668 31.19 1.12 -2.96
C GLU A 668 31.47 -0.36 -3.24
N GLN A 669 30.50 -1.23 -3.04
CA GLN A 669 30.60 -2.66 -3.34
C GLN A 669 30.78 -2.90 -4.85
N THR A 670 30.08 -2.14 -5.68
CA THR A 670 30.26 -2.16 -7.15
C THR A 670 31.69 -1.78 -7.52
N ILE A 671 32.24 -0.72 -6.95
CA ILE A 671 33.62 -0.31 -7.18
C ILE A 671 34.61 -1.43 -6.77
N LEU A 672 34.42 -2.03 -5.59
CA LEU A 672 35.23 -3.14 -5.12
C LEU A 672 35.14 -4.37 -6.04
N ALA A 673 33.93 -4.73 -6.46
CA ALA A 673 33.69 -5.82 -7.39
C ALA A 673 34.41 -5.61 -8.74
N LEU A 674 34.29 -4.41 -9.32
CA LEU A 674 34.98 -4.07 -10.57
C LEU A 674 36.51 -4.03 -10.42
N GLN A 675 37.03 -3.54 -9.29
CA GLN A 675 38.48 -3.57 -8.98
C GLN A 675 38.98 -4.99 -8.85
N GLN A 676 38.24 -5.86 -8.18
CA GLN A 676 38.56 -7.27 -8.05
C GLN A 676 38.65 -7.93 -9.44
N LEU A 677 37.66 -7.73 -10.28
CA LEU A 677 37.67 -8.26 -11.65
C LEU A 677 38.84 -7.72 -12.47
N LYS A 678 39.23 -6.45 -12.31
CA LYS A 678 40.45 -5.87 -12.94
C LYS A 678 41.74 -6.53 -12.46
N SER A 679 41.77 -7.04 -11.23
CA SER A 679 42.97 -7.65 -10.64
C SER A 679 43.22 -9.09 -11.11
N LEU A 680 42.27 -9.71 -11.82
CA LEU A 680 42.37 -11.08 -12.29
C LEU A 680 43.41 -11.18 -13.43
N LYS A 681 44.55 -11.83 -13.15
CA LYS A 681 45.68 -11.98 -14.13
C LYS A 681 45.44 -13.06 -15.19
N SER A 682 44.47 -13.95 -14.97
CA SER A 682 44.12 -15.05 -15.88
C SER A 682 43.34 -14.62 -17.14
N LEU A 683 42.98 -13.35 -17.25
CA LEU A 683 42.23 -12.82 -18.38
C LEU A 683 43.20 -12.32 -19.46
N GLU A 684 43.31 -12.99 -20.60
CA GLU A 684 44.09 -12.55 -21.75
C GLU A 684 43.42 -11.40 -22.53
N GLN A 685 42.14 -11.26 -22.40
CA GLN A 685 41.32 -10.23 -23.08
C GLN A 685 40.67 -9.29 -22.03
N PRO A 686 40.49 -8.00 -22.35
CA PRO A 686 39.74 -7.11 -21.48
C PRO A 686 38.32 -7.62 -21.32
N VAL A 687 37.82 -7.58 -20.08
CA VAL A 687 36.41 -7.91 -19.73
C VAL A 687 35.50 -6.86 -20.36
N ASP A 688 34.49 -7.30 -21.08
CA ASP A 688 33.46 -6.40 -21.62
C ASP A 688 32.46 -6.07 -20.52
N VAL A 689 32.23 -4.78 -20.25
CA VAL A 689 31.22 -4.30 -19.30
C VAL A 689 30.05 -3.75 -20.12
N TYR A 690 28.92 -4.40 -19.96
CA TYR A 690 27.63 -4.00 -20.52
C TYR A 690 26.95 -3.06 -19.55
N LEU A 691 26.95 -1.78 -19.87
CA LEU A 691 26.29 -0.74 -19.10
C LEU A 691 24.83 -0.68 -19.50
N THR A 692 23.94 -1.13 -18.64
CA THR A 692 22.49 -1.10 -18.90
C THR A 692 21.93 0.31 -18.72
N ALA A 693 20.78 0.60 -19.31
CA ALA A 693 20.16 1.90 -19.25
C ALA A 693 18.63 1.81 -19.02
N SER A 694 18.14 2.43 -17.95
CA SER A 694 16.71 2.60 -17.74
C SER A 694 16.13 3.62 -18.74
N PRO A 695 14.81 3.59 -19.01
CA PRO A 695 14.16 4.52 -19.94
C PRO A 695 14.36 6.00 -19.59
N PHE A 696 14.54 6.33 -18.31
CA PHE A 696 14.68 7.72 -17.84
C PHE A 696 16.13 8.24 -17.82
N ARG A 697 17.09 7.44 -18.25
CA ARG A 697 18.50 7.83 -18.20
C ARG A 697 18.93 8.88 -19.22
N GLY A 698 18.25 8.97 -20.35
CA GLY A 698 18.62 9.86 -21.46
C GLY A 698 19.84 9.40 -22.25
N GLU A 699 20.27 8.17 -22.06
CA GLU A 699 21.33 7.50 -22.81
C GLU A 699 20.94 6.04 -23.04
N GLY A 700 21.41 5.48 -24.15
CA GLY A 700 21.19 4.06 -24.44
C GLY A 700 22.17 3.16 -23.70
N PRO A 701 21.87 1.84 -23.65
CA PRO A 701 22.82 0.87 -23.16
C PRO A 701 24.07 0.82 -24.05
N SER A 702 25.23 0.54 -23.45
CA SER A 702 26.53 0.58 -24.14
C SER A 702 27.47 -0.48 -23.60
N VAL A 703 28.53 -0.77 -24.38
CA VAL A 703 29.59 -1.70 -23.97
C VAL A 703 30.91 -0.94 -23.86
N VAL A 704 31.61 -1.14 -22.76
CA VAL A 704 32.88 -0.50 -22.47
C VAL A 704 33.87 -1.55 -21.95
N PRO A 705 35.12 -1.57 -22.38
CA PRO A 705 36.12 -2.41 -21.77
C PRO A 705 36.31 -2.07 -20.29
N LEU A 706 36.45 -3.08 -19.41
CA LEU A 706 36.57 -2.86 -17.97
C LEU A 706 37.73 -1.92 -17.59
N ASP A 707 38.83 -1.97 -18.34
CA ASP A 707 40.00 -1.09 -18.13
C ASP A 707 39.70 0.39 -18.44
N ALA A 708 38.81 0.65 -19.35
CA ALA A 708 38.39 1.98 -19.74
C ALA A 708 37.27 2.55 -18.83
N LEU A 709 36.67 1.71 -17.98
CA LEU A 709 35.58 2.12 -17.13
C LEU A 709 36.10 2.81 -15.86
N GLU A 710 35.70 4.05 -15.66
CA GLU A 710 35.90 4.78 -14.42
C GLU A 710 34.76 4.47 -13.44
N ALA A 711 34.97 3.48 -12.55
CA ALA A 711 33.94 3.01 -11.65
C ALA A 711 33.30 4.10 -10.76
N GLN A 712 34.08 5.16 -10.44
CA GLN A 712 33.62 6.31 -9.64
C GLN A 712 32.68 7.26 -10.42
N SER A 713 32.69 7.20 -11.74
CA SER A 713 31.85 8.04 -12.60
C SER A 713 30.48 7.44 -12.92
N ILE A 714 30.21 6.23 -12.42
CA ILE A 714 28.93 5.54 -12.64
C ILE A 714 27.81 6.30 -11.93
N VAL A 715 26.83 6.72 -12.70
CA VAL A 715 25.61 7.36 -12.18
C VAL A 715 24.50 6.33 -12.12
N TYR A 716 23.88 6.17 -10.96
CA TYR A 716 22.76 5.28 -10.72
C TYR A 716 21.44 6.05 -10.79
N PHE A 717 20.54 5.62 -11.70
CA PHE A 717 19.31 6.36 -11.92
C PHE A 717 18.25 5.56 -12.70
N GLY A 718 16.98 5.70 -12.30
CA GLY A 718 15.84 4.99 -12.88
C GLY A 718 15.77 3.56 -12.39
N GLY A 719 14.75 2.82 -12.81
CA GLY A 719 14.51 1.45 -12.44
C GLY A 719 14.61 0.51 -13.65
N GLN A 720 15.17 -0.68 -13.42
CA GLN A 720 15.23 -1.78 -14.38
C GLN A 720 15.01 -3.10 -13.64
N ASN A 721 14.26 -4.01 -14.26
CA ASN A 721 14.15 -5.38 -13.76
C ASN A 721 15.22 -6.30 -14.40
N ALA A 722 15.36 -7.51 -13.85
CA ALA A 722 16.35 -8.47 -14.32
C ALA A 722 16.14 -8.87 -15.79
N ALA A 723 14.89 -9.02 -16.24
CA ALA A 723 14.57 -9.31 -17.63
C ALA A 723 15.05 -8.21 -18.60
N GLN A 724 14.89 -6.94 -18.20
CA GLN A 724 15.38 -5.79 -18.99
C GLN A 724 16.90 -5.72 -19.01
N LEU A 725 17.57 -6.02 -17.89
CA LEU A 725 19.05 -6.09 -17.85
C LEU A 725 19.57 -7.14 -18.81
N LEU A 726 19.05 -8.36 -18.73
CA LEU A 726 19.45 -9.48 -19.59
C LEU A 726 19.05 -9.26 -21.04
N GLY A 727 17.86 -8.72 -21.32
CA GLY A 727 17.42 -8.38 -22.67
C GLY A 727 18.31 -7.33 -23.35
N GLN A 728 18.75 -6.31 -22.62
CA GLN A 728 19.70 -5.31 -23.13
C GLN A 728 21.09 -5.92 -23.38
N PHE A 729 21.55 -6.78 -22.48
CA PHE A 729 22.79 -7.55 -22.68
C PHE A 729 22.75 -8.35 -23.99
N GLU A 730 21.71 -9.16 -24.21
CA GLU A 730 21.57 -9.98 -25.40
C GLU A 730 21.43 -9.12 -26.66
N ALA A 731 20.69 -8.04 -26.64
CA ALA A 731 20.55 -7.12 -27.76
C ALA A 731 21.90 -6.48 -28.15
N LEU A 732 22.69 -6.03 -27.18
CA LEU A 732 24.02 -5.46 -27.44
C LEU A 732 25.01 -6.51 -27.93
N ARG A 733 25.01 -7.72 -27.37
CA ARG A 733 25.82 -8.85 -27.77
C ARG A 733 25.52 -9.22 -29.23
N ALA A 734 24.25 -9.34 -29.60
CA ALA A 734 23.83 -9.62 -30.97
C ALA A 734 24.27 -8.53 -31.99
N ALA A 735 24.24 -7.26 -31.54
CA ALA A 735 24.66 -6.13 -32.38
C ALA A 735 26.17 -6.12 -32.70
N GLN A 736 26.99 -6.66 -31.78
CA GLN A 736 28.45 -6.68 -31.92
C GLN A 736 28.96 -7.71 -32.95
N ARG A 737 28.10 -8.57 -33.52
CA ARG A 737 28.45 -9.62 -34.48
C ARG A 737 29.62 -10.52 -34.04
N SER A 738 29.85 -10.64 -32.75
CA SER A 738 30.89 -11.51 -32.21
C SER A 738 30.33 -12.92 -32.10
N ASP A 739 30.84 -13.86 -32.93
CA ASP A 739 30.50 -15.29 -32.84
C ASP A 739 31.05 -15.98 -31.59
N SER A 740 31.82 -15.27 -30.77
CA SER A 740 32.44 -15.82 -29.60
C SER A 740 31.52 -15.76 -28.39
N GLN A 741 31.22 -16.92 -27.84
CA GLN A 741 30.47 -17.08 -26.60
C GLN A 741 31.34 -16.70 -25.39
N TYR A 742 30.72 -16.05 -24.41
CA TYR A 742 31.34 -15.89 -23.09
C TYR A 742 31.26 -17.21 -22.32
N GLN A 743 32.32 -17.55 -21.62
CA GLN A 743 32.37 -18.72 -20.75
C GLN A 743 31.66 -18.44 -19.42
N ALA A 744 31.56 -17.16 -19.05
CA ALA A 744 30.76 -16.69 -17.93
C ALA A 744 30.31 -15.24 -18.14
N VAL A 745 29.11 -14.93 -17.71
CA VAL A 745 28.53 -13.58 -17.65
C VAL A 745 28.17 -13.27 -16.20
N ILE A 746 28.78 -12.24 -15.64
CA ILE A 746 28.49 -11.80 -14.26
C ILE A 746 27.55 -10.61 -14.33
N VAL A 747 26.37 -10.73 -13.74
CA VAL A 747 25.40 -9.65 -13.58
C VAL A 747 25.56 -9.07 -12.19
N LEU A 748 25.99 -7.81 -12.09
CA LEU A 748 26.10 -7.11 -10.81
C LEU A 748 24.81 -6.32 -10.57
N THR A 749 24.05 -6.69 -9.54
CA THR A 749 22.79 -6.06 -9.16
C THR A 749 22.61 -6.12 -7.64
N ASP A 750 21.75 -5.29 -7.09
CA ASP A 750 21.34 -5.39 -5.68
C ASP A 750 20.10 -6.27 -5.51
N GLY A 751 19.41 -6.52 -6.60
CA GLY A 751 18.18 -7.27 -6.62
C GLY A 751 17.19 -6.70 -5.62
N SER A 752 16.68 -5.51 -5.86
CA SER A 752 15.83 -4.74 -4.93
C SER A 752 14.51 -5.42 -4.50
N GLY A 753 14.32 -6.69 -4.85
CA GLY A 753 13.24 -7.53 -4.29
C GLY A 753 11.86 -7.27 -4.89
N TYR A 754 11.77 -6.60 -6.04
CA TYR A 754 10.52 -6.40 -6.76
C TYR A 754 10.77 -6.38 -8.27
N GLU A 755 9.72 -6.71 -9.03
CA GLU A 755 9.71 -6.63 -10.47
C GLU A 755 8.94 -5.40 -10.94
N LEU A 756 9.50 -4.69 -11.91
CA LEU A 756 8.76 -3.71 -12.68
C LEU A 756 7.80 -4.47 -13.59
N GLY A 757 6.50 -4.40 -13.28
CA GLY A 757 5.48 -5.05 -14.08
C GLY A 757 5.67 -4.73 -15.57
N SER A 758 6.10 -5.69 -16.38
CA SER A 758 6.19 -5.57 -17.83
C SER A 758 5.14 -6.48 -18.45
N SER A 759 4.35 -5.93 -19.35
CA SER A 759 3.43 -6.69 -20.19
C SER A 759 4.12 -7.47 -21.31
N GLU A 760 5.42 -7.31 -21.48
CA GLU A 760 6.21 -7.96 -22.54
C GLU A 760 7.12 -9.02 -21.91
N THR A 761 6.70 -10.28 -22.02
CA THR A 761 7.54 -11.44 -21.77
C THR A 761 8.57 -11.55 -22.89
N GLN A 762 9.81 -11.13 -22.65
CA GLN A 762 10.93 -11.46 -23.53
C GLN A 762 11.41 -12.87 -23.24
N VAL A 763 11.37 -13.73 -24.23
CA VAL A 763 12.01 -15.04 -24.13
C VAL A 763 13.53 -14.81 -24.12
N LEU A 764 14.16 -15.07 -22.97
CA LEU A 764 15.61 -14.99 -22.82
C LEU A 764 16.24 -16.32 -23.31
N ASP A 765 16.82 -16.30 -24.49
CA ASP A 765 17.58 -17.43 -25.00
C ASP A 765 19.08 -17.17 -24.77
N THR A 766 19.56 -17.55 -23.61
CA THR A 766 20.92 -17.27 -23.16
C THR A 766 21.84 -18.43 -23.48
N VAL A 767 22.84 -18.16 -24.33
CA VAL A 767 23.82 -19.15 -24.72
C VAL A 767 24.97 -19.30 -23.72
N SER A 768 25.26 -18.27 -22.93
CA SER A 768 26.35 -18.21 -21.96
C SER A 768 25.85 -18.41 -20.51
N PRO A 769 26.66 -19.06 -19.62
CA PRO A 769 26.30 -19.16 -18.22
C PRO A 769 26.18 -17.79 -17.54
N ILE A 770 25.02 -17.50 -16.95
CA ILE A 770 24.71 -16.24 -16.28
C ILE A 770 24.84 -16.43 -14.77
N TRP A 771 25.71 -15.65 -14.15
CA TRP A 771 25.92 -15.58 -12.72
C TRP A 771 25.39 -14.25 -12.18
N VAL A 772 24.26 -14.27 -11.50
CA VAL A 772 23.70 -13.08 -10.87
C VAL A 772 24.31 -12.90 -9.50
N VAL A 773 25.03 -11.81 -9.32
CA VAL A 773 25.68 -11.46 -8.05
C VAL A 773 24.90 -10.35 -7.38
N HIS A 774 24.34 -10.66 -6.24
CA HIS A 774 23.64 -9.70 -5.38
C HIS A 774 24.63 -8.98 -4.46
N LEU A 775 24.85 -7.70 -4.77
CA LEU A 775 25.71 -6.86 -3.95
C LEU A 775 24.99 -6.55 -2.61
N GLY A 776 25.70 -6.72 -1.50
CA GLY A 776 25.11 -6.62 -0.17
C GLY A 776 24.90 -7.97 0.53
N GLY A 777 25.03 -9.08 -0.18
CA GLY A 777 24.99 -10.45 0.37
C GLY A 777 23.59 -11.01 0.62
N ASP A 778 22.56 -10.19 0.55
CA ASP A 778 21.17 -10.65 0.61
C ASP A 778 20.74 -11.13 -0.78
N ILE A 779 20.07 -12.28 -0.86
CA ILE A 779 19.54 -12.79 -2.12
C ILE A 779 18.06 -12.47 -2.15
N PRO A 780 17.65 -11.41 -2.86
CA PRO A 780 16.26 -11.06 -2.94
C PRO A 780 15.54 -11.95 -3.95
N LEU A 781 14.26 -11.99 -3.80
CA LEU A 781 13.32 -12.85 -4.48
C LEU A 781 12.30 -11.94 -5.15
N GLY A 782 12.61 -11.47 -6.31
CA GLY A 782 11.75 -10.54 -7.02
C GLY A 782 11.79 -10.73 -8.51
N TYR A 783 12.45 -11.80 -8.98
CA TYR A 783 12.51 -12.09 -10.39
C TYR A 783 11.28 -12.87 -10.85
N ASP A 784 10.81 -12.56 -12.05
CA ASP A 784 9.79 -13.37 -12.68
C ASP A 784 10.27 -14.79 -12.96
N ASP A 785 9.32 -15.72 -13.02
CA ASP A 785 9.58 -17.13 -13.22
C ASP A 785 10.39 -17.40 -14.50
N GLN A 786 10.20 -16.61 -15.54
CA GLN A 786 10.88 -16.79 -16.83
C GLN A 786 12.35 -16.40 -16.76
N THR A 787 12.66 -15.27 -16.11
CA THR A 787 14.04 -14.84 -15.83
C THR A 787 14.77 -15.87 -14.98
N LEU A 788 14.14 -16.38 -13.92
CA LEU A 788 14.72 -17.42 -13.06
C LEU A 788 15.00 -18.72 -13.80
N GLN A 789 14.09 -19.16 -14.66
CA GLN A 789 14.29 -20.33 -15.51
C GLN A 789 15.43 -20.12 -16.52
N ALA A 790 15.54 -18.91 -17.11
CA ALA A 790 16.62 -18.57 -18.03
C ALA A 790 18.00 -18.62 -17.34
N ILE A 791 18.12 -18.06 -16.13
CA ILE A 791 19.35 -18.13 -15.33
C ILE A 791 19.73 -19.59 -15.08
N GLN A 792 18.79 -20.43 -14.63
CA GLN A 792 19.03 -21.83 -14.35
C GLN A 792 19.39 -22.63 -15.62
N ALA A 793 18.67 -22.45 -16.71
CA ALA A 793 18.93 -23.08 -17.98
C ALA A 793 20.28 -22.67 -18.59
N SER A 794 20.78 -21.47 -18.29
CA SER A 794 22.08 -20.98 -18.74
C SER A 794 23.25 -21.80 -18.17
N GLY A 795 23.05 -22.59 -17.10
CA GLY A 795 24.09 -23.31 -16.35
C GLY A 795 24.93 -22.38 -15.49
N GLY A 796 24.46 -21.19 -15.21
CA GLY A 796 24.96 -20.27 -14.19
C GLY A 796 24.17 -20.43 -12.88
N GLY A 797 24.10 -19.39 -12.08
CA GLY A 797 23.43 -19.41 -10.78
C GLY A 797 23.34 -18.02 -10.14
N VAL A 798 23.01 -18.02 -8.87
CA VAL A 798 22.92 -16.82 -8.04
C VAL A 798 24.00 -16.89 -6.96
N ALA A 799 24.67 -15.77 -6.69
CA ALA A 799 25.73 -15.67 -5.69
C ALA A 799 25.56 -14.40 -4.85
N GLY A 800 25.96 -14.45 -3.59
CA GLY A 800 25.95 -13.30 -2.68
C GLY A 800 27.20 -12.41 -2.80
N SER A 801 28.22 -12.85 -3.58
CA SER A 801 29.43 -12.07 -3.81
C SER A 801 30.13 -12.47 -5.11
N VAL A 802 30.96 -11.57 -5.62
CA VAL A 802 31.81 -11.84 -6.79
C VAL A 802 32.78 -12.98 -6.51
N ASN A 803 33.32 -13.08 -5.29
CA ASN A 803 34.22 -14.18 -4.89
C ASN A 803 33.54 -15.54 -5.01
N GLU A 804 32.32 -15.66 -4.52
CA GLU A 804 31.54 -16.89 -4.63
C GLU A 804 31.31 -17.27 -6.09
N ALA A 805 30.86 -16.31 -6.91
CA ALA A 805 30.65 -16.56 -8.34
C ALA A 805 31.94 -17.00 -9.06
N LEU A 806 33.06 -16.30 -8.84
CA LEU A 806 34.34 -16.64 -9.44
C LEU A 806 34.86 -18.00 -8.98
N ALA A 807 34.72 -18.33 -7.70
CA ALA A 807 35.12 -19.64 -7.19
C ALA A 807 34.29 -20.77 -7.82
N ARG A 808 32.96 -20.59 -7.94
CA ARG A 808 32.09 -21.56 -8.62
C ARG A 808 32.43 -21.71 -10.12
N ILE A 809 32.71 -20.60 -10.81
CA ILE A 809 33.16 -20.61 -12.21
C ILE A 809 34.49 -21.36 -12.34
N ALA A 810 35.48 -21.09 -11.49
CA ALA A 810 36.79 -21.74 -11.51
C ALA A 810 36.67 -23.26 -11.32
N VAL A 811 35.92 -23.68 -10.31
CA VAL A 811 35.68 -25.09 -10.03
C VAL A 811 34.95 -25.78 -11.19
N GLY A 812 33.89 -25.19 -11.71
CA GLY A 812 33.13 -25.78 -12.83
C GLY A 812 33.89 -25.87 -14.15
N LEU A 813 34.83 -24.95 -14.40
CA LEU A 813 35.69 -24.99 -15.58
C LEU A 813 36.83 -25.97 -15.43
N SER A 814 37.50 -26.03 -14.25
CA SER A 814 38.62 -26.95 -14.02
C SER A 814 38.22 -28.43 -14.12
N ALA A 815 37.03 -28.78 -13.74
CA ALA A 815 36.51 -30.15 -13.84
C ALA A 815 36.29 -30.58 -15.31
N ARG A 816 36.03 -29.67 -16.25
CA ARG A 816 35.85 -29.99 -17.66
C ARG A 816 37.14 -30.29 -18.40
N ASP A 817 38.27 -29.77 -17.97
CA ASP A 817 39.57 -29.94 -18.63
C ASP A 817 40.23 -31.27 -18.31
N THR A 818 39.71 -32.04 -17.36
CA THR A 818 40.47 -33.20 -16.79
C THR A 818 40.08 -34.58 -17.31
N VAL A 819 38.95 -34.79 -18.02
CA VAL A 819 38.42 -36.13 -18.36
C VAL A 819 37.55 -36.09 -19.68
N ASP A 820 37.42 -37.25 -20.31
CA ASP A 820 36.46 -37.48 -21.43
C ASP A 820 35.05 -37.05 -20.99
N ALA A 821 34.39 -36.30 -21.84
CA ALA A 821 33.17 -35.51 -21.51
C ALA A 821 32.01 -36.32 -20.89
N GLU A 822 31.89 -37.61 -21.19
CA GLU A 822 30.82 -38.48 -20.65
C GLU A 822 31.04 -38.94 -19.20
N ASN A 823 32.28 -39.01 -18.72
CA ASN A 823 32.65 -39.50 -17.41
C ASN A 823 33.28 -38.40 -16.51
N ALA A 824 33.22 -37.18 -16.92
CA ALA A 824 33.79 -36.07 -16.17
C ALA A 824 33.02 -35.88 -14.84
N PRO A 825 33.72 -35.70 -13.70
CA PRO A 825 33.07 -35.32 -12.49
C PRO A 825 32.38 -33.97 -12.68
N VAL A 826 31.14 -33.85 -12.22
CA VAL A 826 30.49 -32.54 -12.10
C VAL A 826 30.78 -32.02 -10.70
N VAL A 827 31.36 -30.84 -10.65
CA VAL A 827 31.84 -30.25 -9.40
C VAL A 827 31.23 -28.84 -9.26
N ASP A 828 30.73 -28.53 -8.11
CA ASP A 828 30.25 -27.20 -7.74
C ASP A 828 30.66 -26.84 -6.29
N LEU A 829 30.73 -25.56 -6.03
CA LEU A 829 31.01 -25.03 -4.72
C LEU A 829 29.71 -24.55 -4.07
N MET A 830 29.27 -25.24 -3.04
CA MET A 830 28.04 -24.87 -2.34
C MET A 830 28.27 -24.83 -0.83
N ASP A 831 27.92 -23.70 -0.20
CA ASP A 831 27.91 -23.48 1.26
C ASP A 831 29.19 -23.88 1.99
N GLY A 832 30.34 -23.63 1.37
CA GLY A 832 31.69 -23.91 1.95
C GLY A 832 32.14 -25.34 1.79
N TYR A 833 31.49 -26.11 0.89
CA TYR A 833 31.89 -27.49 0.52
C TYR A 833 32.07 -27.59 -0.98
N LEU A 834 33.10 -28.31 -1.40
CA LEU A 834 33.24 -28.78 -2.75
C LEU A 834 32.38 -30.03 -2.93
N TRP A 835 31.29 -29.91 -3.66
CA TRP A 835 30.41 -31.01 -4.02
C TRP A 835 30.86 -31.60 -5.36
N SER A 836 31.05 -32.89 -5.39
CA SER A 836 31.47 -33.63 -6.59
C SER A 836 30.55 -34.81 -6.81
N VAL A 837 30.02 -34.95 -8.03
CA VAL A 837 29.28 -36.12 -8.45
C VAL A 837 30.09 -36.87 -9.49
N LEU A 838 30.47 -38.11 -9.18
CA LEU A 838 31.40 -38.88 -9.96
C LEU A 838 31.08 -40.36 -9.86
N PRO A 839 31.59 -41.20 -10.82
CA PRO A 839 31.46 -42.64 -10.69
C PRO A 839 32.06 -43.18 -9.38
N THR A 840 31.37 -44.10 -8.70
CA THR A 840 31.85 -44.67 -7.41
C THR A 840 33.27 -45.22 -7.45
N ALA A 841 33.67 -45.73 -8.59
CA ALA A 841 35.06 -46.24 -8.79
C ALA A 841 36.12 -45.13 -8.72
N GLN A 842 35.77 -43.86 -8.91
CA GLN A 842 36.69 -42.72 -8.91
C GLN A 842 36.74 -41.99 -7.56
N VAL A 843 35.88 -42.30 -6.61
CA VAL A 843 35.74 -41.60 -5.32
C VAL A 843 37.02 -41.61 -4.52
N GLU A 844 37.66 -42.75 -4.38
CA GLU A 844 38.91 -42.87 -3.58
C GLU A 844 40.06 -42.02 -4.13
N ALA A 845 40.09 -41.82 -5.44
CA ALA A 845 41.09 -40.98 -6.09
C ALA A 845 40.77 -39.49 -5.99
N ALA A 846 39.48 -39.14 -5.76
CA ALA A 846 39.02 -37.77 -5.64
C ALA A 846 39.16 -37.23 -4.21
N ILE A 847 39.30 -38.10 -3.21
CA ILE A 847 39.51 -37.69 -1.80
C ILE A 847 40.96 -37.26 -1.61
N PRO A 848 41.24 -36.01 -1.14
CA PRO A 848 42.61 -35.57 -0.87
C PRO A 848 43.34 -36.43 0.16
N SER A 849 44.63 -36.55 0.02
CA SER A 849 45.46 -37.34 0.94
C SER A 849 45.34 -36.81 2.38
N GLY A 850 44.91 -37.67 3.30
CA GLY A 850 44.74 -37.32 4.72
C GLY A 850 43.35 -36.89 5.12
N VAL A 851 42.43 -36.74 4.14
CA VAL A 851 41.01 -36.48 4.40
C VAL A 851 40.28 -37.81 4.59
N GLN A 852 39.50 -37.92 5.66
CA GLN A 852 38.58 -39.04 5.87
C GLN A 852 37.15 -38.58 5.64
N ALA A 853 36.48 -39.20 4.69
CA ALA A 853 35.05 -38.92 4.41
C ALA A 853 34.16 -39.86 5.26
N PHE A 854 33.19 -39.30 5.92
CA PHE A 854 32.12 -40.03 6.57
C PHE A 854 31.18 -40.59 5.50
N THR A 855 30.99 -41.92 5.49
CA THR A 855 30.12 -42.56 4.50
C THR A 855 28.73 -42.74 5.07
N HIS A 856 27.72 -42.15 4.42
CA HIS A 856 26.31 -42.29 4.73
C HIS A 856 25.68 -43.37 3.87
N GLY A 857 24.69 -44.06 4.44
CA GLY A 857 23.81 -44.96 3.67
C GLY A 857 22.89 -44.19 2.72
N ALA A 858 22.51 -44.84 1.61
CA ALA A 858 21.61 -44.21 0.63
C ALA A 858 20.20 -43.88 1.19
N ASP A 859 19.81 -44.53 2.26
CA ASP A 859 18.54 -44.33 2.96
C ASP A 859 18.66 -43.41 4.20
N GLU A 860 19.88 -42.93 4.52
CA GLU A 860 20.08 -42.02 5.63
C GLU A 860 19.65 -40.59 5.29
N PRO A 861 19.28 -39.77 6.28
CA PRO A 861 18.81 -38.42 6.04
C PRO A 861 19.75 -37.53 5.19
N PHE A 862 21.06 -37.65 5.34
CA PHE A 862 22.07 -36.93 4.56
C PHE A 862 21.97 -37.21 3.05
N ALA A 863 21.47 -38.40 2.64
CA ALA A 863 21.36 -38.78 1.23
C ALA A 863 20.45 -37.83 0.41
N ALA A 864 19.55 -37.09 1.03
CA ALA A 864 18.74 -36.09 0.35
C ALA A 864 19.59 -34.90 -0.17
N LEU A 865 20.60 -34.46 0.59
CA LEU A 865 21.54 -33.41 0.15
C LEU A 865 22.41 -33.94 -1.03
N ALA A 866 22.84 -35.17 -0.95
CA ALA A 866 23.58 -35.82 -2.03
C ALA A 866 22.73 -36.00 -3.30
N ALA A 867 21.46 -36.40 -3.15
CA ALA A 867 20.53 -36.54 -4.28
C ALA A 867 20.26 -35.22 -4.98
N ARG A 868 20.18 -34.10 -4.22
CA ARG A 868 20.09 -32.77 -4.81
C ARG A 868 21.30 -32.45 -5.68
N SER A 869 22.50 -32.70 -5.14
CA SER A 869 23.75 -32.52 -5.90
C SER A 869 23.76 -33.36 -7.17
N LEU A 870 23.29 -34.61 -7.13
CA LEU A 870 23.18 -35.48 -8.29
C LEU A 870 22.21 -34.89 -9.33
N VAL A 871 21.03 -34.41 -8.92
CA VAL A 871 20.07 -33.77 -9.83
C VAL A 871 20.71 -32.55 -10.52
N LEU A 872 21.40 -31.68 -9.79
CA LEU A 872 22.07 -30.52 -10.35
C LEU A 872 23.19 -30.92 -11.33
N ALA A 873 23.94 -31.97 -11.00
CA ALA A 873 24.99 -32.52 -11.86
C ALA A 873 24.41 -33.09 -13.18
N GLU A 874 23.33 -33.85 -13.09
CA GLU A 874 22.65 -34.40 -14.27
C GLU A 874 22.04 -33.28 -15.16
N MET A 875 21.53 -32.23 -14.57
CA MET A 875 21.09 -31.03 -15.32
C MET A 875 22.24 -30.40 -16.10
N GLN A 876 23.44 -30.31 -15.50
CA GLN A 876 24.62 -29.78 -16.19
C GLN A 876 25.07 -30.70 -17.30
N ARG A 877 25.13 -32.02 -17.11
CA ARG A 877 25.53 -33.02 -18.12
C ARG A 877 24.60 -33.01 -19.33
N ASN A 878 23.29 -32.95 -19.06
CA ASN A 878 22.24 -33.05 -20.04
C ASN A 878 21.72 -31.70 -20.59
N ARG A 879 22.46 -30.61 -20.41
CA ARG A 879 22.03 -29.25 -20.72
C ARG A 879 21.40 -29.09 -22.14
N GLY A 880 21.92 -29.83 -23.15
CA GLY A 880 21.39 -29.82 -24.51
C GLY A 880 20.17 -30.73 -24.74
N THR A 881 19.90 -31.68 -23.85
CA THR A 881 18.86 -32.73 -23.99
C THR A 881 17.89 -32.75 -22.84
N ILE A 882 17.99 -31.82 -21.91
CA ILE A 882 17.20 -31.78 -20.66
C ILE A 882 15.67 -31.71 -20.88
N SER A 883 15.25 -31.24 -22.08
CA SER A 883 13.84 -31.22 -22.47
C SER A 883 13.27 -32.59 -22.89
N GLN A 884 14.09 -33.60 -22.99
CA GLN A 884 13.65 -34.96 -23.33
C GLN A 884 12.94 -35.59 -22.13
N LEU A 885 11.78 -36.19 -22.37
CA LEU A 885 10.97 -36.79 -21.31
C LEU A 885 11.69 -37.90 -20.54
N GLU A 886 12.50 -38.70 -21.22
CA GLU A 886 13.29 -39.78 -20.61
C GLU A 886 14.28 -39.22 -19.54
N THR A 887 14.98 -38.14 -19.89
CA THR A 887 15.89 -37.46 -18.96
C THR A 887 15.14 -36.89 -17.77
N LEU A 888 14.00 -36.21 -18.01
CA LEU A 888 13.19 -35.64 -16.96
C LEU A 888 12.56 -36.70 -16.05
N ASP A 889 12.15 -37.85 -16.61
CA ASP A 889 11.63 -38.96 -15.81
C ASP A 889 12.71 -39.59 -14.91
N ALA A 890 13.95 -39.69 -15.38
CA ALA A 890 15.06 -40.15 -14.55
C ALA A 890 15.36 -39.20 -13.38
N LEU A 891 15.37 -37.89 -13.65
CA LEU A 891 15.53 -36.87 -12.59
C LEU A 891 14.36 -36.89 -11.60
N HIS A 892 13.15 -37.07 -12.09
CA HIS A 892 11.97 -37.20 -11.25
C HIS A 892 12.00 -38.45 -10.38
N ALA A 893 12.45 -39.57 -10.89
CA ALA A 893 12.58 -40.81 -10.10
C ALA A 893 13.54 -40.63 -8.91
N LEU A 894 14.66 -39.89 -9.09
CA LEU A 894 15.55 -39.53 -8.01
C LEU A 894 14.84 -38.64 -6.96
N ALA A 895 14.08 -37.65 -7.43
CA ALA A 895 13.34 -36.76 -6.53
C ALA A 895 12.29 -37.51 -5.70
N VAL A 896 11.56 -38.47 -6.33
CA VAL A 896 10.59 -39.32 -5.63
C VAL A 896 11.28 -40.21 -4.61
N LYS A 897 12.37 -40.86 -4.98
CA LYS A 897 13.12 -41.78 -4.10
C LYS A 897 13.62 -41.09 -2.81
N HIS A 898 14.21 -39.92 -2.94
CA HIS A 898 14.78 -39.18 -1.82
C HIS A 898 13.80 -38.14 -1.24
N ALA A 899 12.54 -38.12 -1.70
CA ALA A 899 11.49 -37.21 -1.25
C ALA A 899 11.95 -35.74 -1.22
N ILE A 900 12.44 -35.21 -2.36
CA ILE A 900 13.00 -33.87 -2.47
C ILE A 900 12.30 -33.02 -3.57
N VAL A 901 12.31 -31.70 -3.37
CA VAL A 901 11.93 -30.74 -4.40
C VAL A 901 13.12 -30.44 -5.30
N THR A 902 12.88 -30.42 -6.61
CA THR A 902 13.89 -30.13 -7.65
C THR A 902 13.30 -29.16 -8.68
N PRO A 903 14.08 -28.63 -9.63
CA PRO A 903 13.55 -27.79 -10.69
C PRO A 903 12.48 -28.48 -11.57
N TYR A 904 12.39 -29.81 -11.53
CA TYR A 904 11.42 -30.57 -12.34
C TYR A 904 10.40 -31.34 -11.51
N SER A 905 10.56 -31.38 -10.20
CA SER A 905 9.69 -32.12 -9.29
C SER A 905 9.24 -31.23 -8.13
N SER A 906 7.93 -31.14 -7.96
CA SER A 906 7.28 -30.35 -6.92
C SER A 906 6.67 -31.26 -5.86
N MET A 907 6.46 -30.76 -4.65
CA MET A 907 5.65 -31.40 -3.63
C MET A 907 4.23 -30.84 -3.66
N ILE A 908 3.25 -31.71 -3.73
CA ILE A 908 1.84 -31.35 -3.65
C ILE A 908 1.18 -32.09 -2.51
N VAL A 909 0.40 -31.40 -1.69
CA VAL A 909 -0.42 -31.97 -0.65
C VAL A 909 -1.83 -32.15 -1.19
N LEU A 910 -2.36 -33.35 -1.12
CA LEU A 910 -3.69 -33.72 -1.59
C LEU A 910 -4.58 -34.13 -0.41
N VAL A 911 -5.77 -33.58 -0.34
CA VAL A 911 -6.68 -33.81 0.79
C VAL A 911 -7.83 -34.79 0.43
N ASN A 912 -7.96 -35.17 -0.83
CA ASN A 912 -9.02 -36.08 -1.27
C ASN A 912 -8.62 -36.95 -2.48
N SER A 913 -9.38 -38.07 -2.68
CA SER A 913 -9.13 -39.04 -3.75
C SER A 913 -9.35 -38.49 -5.18
N GLN A 914 -10.17 -37.45 -5.36
CA GLN A 914 -10.37 -36.83 -6.68
C GLN A 914 -9.12 -36.09 -7.16
N GLN A 915 -8.42 -35.42 -6.25
CA GLN A 915 -7.16 -34.79 -6.52
C GLN A 915 -6.10 -35.82 -6.91
N GLN A 916 -6.07 -36.97 -6.24
CA GLN A 916 -5.17 -38.07 -6.57
C GLN A 916 -5.40 -38.59 -8.00
N VAL A 917 -6.65 -38.89 -8.35
CA VAL A 917 -6.99 -39.35 -9.71
C VAL A 917 -6.61 -38.34 -10.78
N MET A 918 -6.74 -37.04 -10.45
CA MET A 918 -6.33 -35.97 -11.36
C MET A 918 -4.81 -35.92 -11.53
N LEU A 919 -4.07 -36.00 -10.42
CA LEU A 919 -2.61 -36.03 -10.43
C LEU A 919 -2.12 -37.24 -11.26
N ASP A 920 -2.65 -38.42 -11.03
CA ASP A 920 -2.30 -39.65 -11.75
C ASP A 920 -2.50 -39.50 -13.27
N ARG A 921 -3.60 -38.84 -13.67
CA ARG A 921 -3.87 -38.54 -15.09
C ARG A 921 -2.87 -37.55 -15.69
N LEU A 922 -2.57 -36.44 -15.00
CA LEU A 922 -1.67 -35.43 -15.49
C LEU A 922 -0.21 -35.90 -15.51
N THR A 923 0.17 -36.78 -14.59
CA THR A 923 1.52 -37.40 -14.57
C THR A 923 1.77 -38.29 -15.78
N GLN A 924 0.72 -38.81 -16.44
CA GLN A 924 0.86 -39.56 -17.68
C GLN A 924 0.94 -38.68 -18.95
N GLY A 925 0.70 -37.38 -18.84
CA GLY A 925 0.75 -36.46 -19.97
C GLY A 925 2.18 -36.21 -20.49
N ASN A 926 2.32 -35.84 -21.77
CA ASN A 926 3.61 -35.46 -22.35
C ASN A 926 4.09 -34.11 -21.88
N ASP A 927 3.19 -33.31 -21.34
CA ASP A 927 3.38 -31.95 -20.79
C ASP A 927 3.60 -31.92 -19.28
N ARG A 928 3.73 -33.10 -18.63
CA ARG A 928 3.84 -33.23 -17.16
C ARG A 928 4.93 -32.43 -16.49
N TYR A 929 5.96 -32.00 -17.23
CA TYR A 929 7.03 -31.13 -16.75
C TYR A 929 6.90 -29.70 -17.22
N GLN A 930 5.95 -29.39 -18.09
CA GLN A 930 5.75 -28.03 -18.59
C GLN A 930 5.03 -27.19 -17.53
N ARG A 931 5.69 -26.15 -17.10
CA ARG A 931 5.16 -25.20 -16.12
C ARG A 931 4.65 -23.97 -16.86
N GLU A 932 3.46 -23.50 -16.47
CA GLU A 932 3.01 -22.17 -16.89
C GLU A 932 3.72 -21.09 -16.07
N VAL A 933 4.17 -20.06 -16.76
CA VAL A 933 4.72 -18.87 -16.14
C VAL A 933 3.56 -18.04 -15.62
N GLU A 934 3.58 -17.74 -14.33
CA GLU A 934 2.58 -16.88 -13.70
C GLU A 934 3.15 -15.48 -13.53
N ALA A 935 2.35 -14.48 -13.89
CA ALA A 935 2.71 -13.10 -13.65
C ALA A 935 2.79 -12.85 -12.12
N LEU A 936 3.88 -12.23 -11.70
CA LEU A 936 4.01 -11.80 -10.30
C LEU A 936 3.04 -10.66 -10.05
N GLY A 937 2.21 -10.78 -9.03
CA GLY A 937 1.40 -9.66 -8.56
C GLY A 937 2.26 -8.63 -7.81
N ASP A 938 1.91 -7.37 -7.89
CA ASP A 938 2.56 -6.26 -7.15
C ASP A 938 2.21 -6.29 -5.64
N THR A 939 2.34 -7.43 -5.00
CA THR A 939 2.02 -7.56 -3.58
C THR A 939 3.18 -7.03 -2.73
N VAL A 940 2.96 -5.91 -2.08
CA VAL A 940 3.93 -5.30 -1.16
C VAL A 940 3.46 -5.51 0.27
N PRO A 941 4.08 -6.40 1.04
CA PRO A 941 3.77 -6.53 2.46
C PRO A 941 4.34 -5.34 3.21
N GLY A 942 3.52 -4.71 3.99
CA GLY A 942 3.98 -3.67 4.87
C GLY A 942 4.03 -4.13 6.31
N SER A 943 5.08 -3.76 7.03
CA SER A 943 5.09 -3.79 8.49
C SER A 943 3.94 -2.98 9.04
N PRO A 944 3.27 -3.42 10.12
CA PRO A 944 2.31 -2.58 10.83
C PRO A 944 3.06 -1.36 11.36
N LEU A 945 2.88 -0.21 10.70
CA LEU A 945 3.36 1.03 11.28
C LEU A 945 2.47 1.33 12.49
N PRO A 946 3.04 1.54 13.68
CA PRO A 946 2.25 2.03 14.79
C PRO A 946 1.62 3.36 14.33
N LEU A 947 0.29 3.41 14.32
CA LEU A 947 -0.45 4.64 14.06
C LEU A 947 -0.31 5.57 15.29
N ALA A 948 0.89 6.03 15.56
CA ALA A 948 1.07 7.24 16.33
C ALA A 948 0.60 8.37 15.41
N GLY A 949 -0.70 8.61 15.41
CA GLY A 949 -1.28 9.76 14.74
C GLY A 949 -0.73 11.00 15.40
N VAL A 950 0.32 11.58 14.81
CA VAL A 950 0.65 12.97 15.12
C VAL A 950 -0.52 13.78 14.58
N PRO A 951 -1.29 14.49 15.42
CA PRO A 951 -2.41 15.29 14.97
C PRO A 951 -1.97 16.24 13.88
N GLU A 952 -2.71 16.30 12.78
CA GLU A 952 -2.39 17.24 11.71
C GLU A 952 -2.48 18.70 12.24
N PRO A 953 -1.71 19.65 11.68
CA PRO A 953 -1.67 21.03 12.21
C PRO A 953 -3.04 21.70 12.36
N HIS A 954 -4.02 21.33 11.55
CA HIS A 954 -5.39 21.87 11.65
C HIS A 954 -6.18 21.26 12.83
N GLU A 955 -5.83 20.07 13.30
CA GLU A 955 -6.42 19.44 14.48
C GLU A 955 -6.01 20.20 15.74
N TRP A 956 -4.75 20.63 15.82
CA TRP A 956 -4.26 21.52 16.86
C TRP A 956 -4.95 22.88 16.83
N LEU A 957 -5.29 23.38 15.64
CA LEU A 957 -5.99 24.66 15.49
C LEU A 957 -7.44 24.54 15.97
N LEU A 958 -8.12 23.40 15.72
CA LEU A 958 -9.45 23.10 16.25
C LEU A 958 -9.44 22.96 17.77
N LEU A 959 -8.47 22.23 18.32
CA LEU A 959 -8.30 22.09 19.78
C LEU A 959 -7.96 23.44 20.43
N GLY A 960 -7.09 24.22 19.80
CA GLY A 960 -6.74 25.57 20.26
C GLY A 960 -7.96 26.51 20.26
N LEU A 961 -8.79 26.48 19.22
CA LEU A 961 -10.02 27.26 19.13
C LEU A 961 -11.03 26.82 20.18
N ALA A 962 -11.21 25.50 20.40
CA ALA A 962 -12.09 24.98 21.45
C ALA A 962 -11.59 25.42 22.85
N ALA A 963 -10.27 25.33 23.11
CA ALA A 963 -9.68 25.75 24.36
C ALA A 963 -9.82 27.27 24.58
N VAL A 964 -9.57 28.11 23.56
CA VAL A 964 -9.77 29.57 23.65
C VAL A 964 -11.24 29.89 23.91
N LEU A 965 -12.16 29.17 23.28
CA LEU A 965 -13.60 29.36 23.52
C LEU A 965 -13.99 28.99 24.95
N LEU A 966 -13.47 27.88 25.47
CA LEU A 966 -13.72 27.45 26.86
C LEU A 966 -13.11 28.43 27.88
N ILE A 967 -11.89 28.91 27.63
CA ILE A 967 -11.22 29.93 28.46
C ILE A 967 -12.01 31.24 28.44
N TYR A 968 -12.47 31.69 27.26
CA TYR A 968 -13.28 32.88 27.12
C TYR A 968 -14.60 32.76 27.89
N LEU A 969 -15.29 31.60 27.84
CA LEU A 969 -16.50 31.32 28.58
C LEU A 969 -16.24 31.29 30.09
N ALA A 970 -15.14 30.72 30.54
CA ALA A 970 -14.76 30.64 31.94
C ALA A 970 -14.40 32.03 32.49
N VAL A 971 -13.66 32.86 31.76
CA VAL A 971 -13.28 34.23 32.12
C VAL A 971 -14.51 35.13 32.14
N ASN A 972 -15.41 35.05 31.16
CA ASN A 972 -16.64 35.86 31.15
C ASN A 972 -17.61 35.47 32.24
N LYS A 973 -17.67 34.17 32.65
CA LYS A 973 -18.44 33.74 33.81
C LYS A 973 -17.88 34.35 35.09
N ARG A 974 -16.55 34.42 35.31
CA ARG A 974 -15.94 35.05 36.46
C ARG A 974 -16.21 36.56 36.51
N VAL A 975 -16.14 37.24 35.37
CA VAL A 975 -16.43 38.68 35.28
C VAL A 975 -17.91 39.00 35.56
N SER A 976 -18.83 38.14 35.17
CA SER A 976 -20.26 38.33 35.51
C SER A 976 -20.59 38.03 36.97
N PHE A 977 -19.87 37.09 37.58
CA PHE A 977 -20.07 36.73 39.01
C PHE A 977 -19.45 37.78 39.95
N VAL A 978 -18.34 38.43 39.55
CA VAL A 978 -17.73 39.50 40.34
C VAL A 978 -18.54 40.81 40.28
N ARG A 979 -19.34 41.02 39.20
CA ARG A 979 -20.21 42.21 39.07
C ARG A 979 -21.58 42.06 39.75
N SER A 980 -21.97 40.88 40.21
CA SER A 980 -23.23 40.63 40.89
C SER A 980 -23.13 40.59 42.42
N ARG A 981 -21.98 40.92 43.04
CA ARG A 981 -21.89 41.19 44.48
C ARG A 981 -22.29 42.65 44.70
N PRO A 982 -23.39 42.93 45.39
CA PRO A 982 -23.68 44.28 45.87
C PRO A 982 -22.61 44.63 46.90
N MET A 983 -22.00 45.81 46.76
CA MET A 983 -21.26 46.43 47.84
C MET A 983 -22.24 46.68 48.97
N SER A 984 -22.11 45.92 50.05
CA SER A 984 -22.63 46.26 51.31
C SER A 984 -21.64 47.16 52.02
#